data_9f3514d6a18cae7ebde6cf85b0c1f383
#
_entry.id   9f3514d6a18cae7ebde6cf85b0c1f383
#
_cell.length_a   1.000
_cell.length_b   1.000
_cell.length_c   1.000
_cell.angle_alpha   90.00
_cell.angle_beta   90.00
_cell.angle_gamma   90.00
#
_symmetry.space_group_name_H-M   'P 1'
#
loop_
_entity.id
_entity.type
_entity.pdbx_description
1 polymer ?
#
loop_
_entity_poly.entity_id
_entity_poly.type
_entity_poly.pdbx_seq_one_letter_code
_entity_poly.pdbx_strand_id
1 'polypeptide(L)'
;MCAASASRAPERPGTRDTPGGARAAWMVGIDLGTTHTVVAYAPLREATGAADIRLFDIDQLIAPGEVAALPLLPSMRYHPAPGELAPGDLALPWAAPAEGTAAVIGRLARQLGAQVPGRVVTSAKSWLSHAAVDRLAPILPWGAAADVPGVSPVQASASYLAHLRAAWNHRHPQARLEDQEVVLTVPASFDDAARALTVEAAREAGLPRLRLLEEPQAALYDWLFRHRQTLDTALGDARLVLVCDVGGGTTDLSLVRVERDGATPRLERIAVGRHLMLGGDNMDLALAHRVESRLPDAATTRLSAGRLGQLVERCRDAKERLLAADGPASAQVTLLGTGARLIGAARSATLERAEVEQIVVDGFFPRGGADEGPRRERSSGLIAFGLPYASDPAVTRHIAGFLRQHATAGWPDALLLNGGVFRSEAIAARLHATLGDWRGAPLIALHNADPDVAVARGAVAYAMARRGLAPRIGGGSPRSYFLPLDDARSRAVCVLPQGSEEGREIRLEERSFELRTGEPVRFDMVSTTEVAPGAALPRAGELVELAGREVQPLPPITTVVRAEQGGARRPIRGGLAATLTEVGTLDLQCIALDDPTRRWQLAFQLRTPDADAPVAAPAEALPPRFDIAIEAIERVFGARDRAVDPRAVKQLRGRLESLLGGREQWPTAWLRPLYDALWQRARGRHRSADHERLWLSLAGWCLRPGFGDPLDGWRIEQLWPIFERGVRHGGVRQVRTEWWTFWRRVAGGLDGEAQERLLQDFALNLQGDEAGIHERPPGFVVGGFDDMVRLGASLERIPVAHKVEIGDWLIERVRAQPVASASTTAAAPVASGSPAGDGAWTLWAVGRLGARAPLYGSAHGVVPVDAALGWLDAMLALDWKQVDGAAAAAANLARLSGDRVRDLPLEVRERVIARLQAQRAPAAWIEQVREVTVLDEAGERGVFGESLPPGLRLLG
;
A
#
# COMPACT_ATOMS: atom_id res chain seq x y z
N MET A 1 -38.95 46.49 47.44
CA MET A 1 -39.12 45.04 47.41
C MET A 1 -38.89 44.56 45.98
N CYS A 2 -37.65 44.29 45.62
CA CYS A 2 -37.29 43.81 44.31
C CYS A 2 -36.81 42.37 44.48
N ALA A 3 -37.52 41.42 43.88
CA ALA A 3 -37.13 40.02 43.83
C ALA A 3 -36.13 39.81 42.67
N ALA A 4 -34.98 39.24 42.99
CA ALA A 4 -33.96 38.87 42.01
C ALA A 4 -34.36 37.57 41.36
N SER A 5 -34.42 37.58 40.01
CA SER A 5 -34.57 36.39 39.19
C SER A 5 -33.20 35.77 38.93
N ALA A 6 -32.96 34.56 39.42
CA ALA A 6 -31.80 33.76 39.10
C ALA A 6 -31.94 33.20 37.69
N SER A 7 -30.99 33.50 36.80
CA SER A 7 -30.87 32.90 35.47
C SER A 7 -30.36 31.49 35.56
N ARG A 8 -31.13 30.52 35.08
CA ARG A 8 -30.71 29.14 34.87
C ARG A 8 -29.75 29.08 33.69
N ALA A 9 -28.62 28.40 33.85
CA ALA A 9 -27.68 28.02 32.78
C ALA A 9 -28.37 27.00 31.85
N PRO A 10 -28.01 26.98 30.56
CA PRO A 10 -28.62 26.04 29.60
C PRO A 10 -28.15 24.61 29.90
N GLU A 11 -29.12 23.73 30.01
CA GLU A 11 -28.89 22.26 30.09
C GLU A 11 -28.21 21.75 28.82
N ARG A 12 -27.17 20.93 29.00
CA ARG A 12 -26.51 20.19 27.93
C ARG A 12 -27.49 19.23 27.28
N PRO A 13 -27.48 19.08 25.94
CA PRO A 13 -28.35 18.08 25.27
C PRO A 13 -27.92 16.68 25.68
N GLY A 14 -28.85 16.01 26.37
CA GLY A 14 -28.69 14.61 26.78
C GLY A 14 -28.61 13.70 25.58
N THR A 15 -27.60 12.86 25.58
CA THR A 15 -27.51 11.70 24.68
C THR A 15 -28.74 10.83 24.87
N ARG A 16 -29.52 10.60 23.81
CA ARG A 16 -30.64 9.69 23.82
C ARG A 16 -30.13 8.28 24.12
N ASP A 17 -30.46 7.77 25.29
CA ASP A 17 -30.27 6.37 25.68
C ASP A 17 -31.12 5.47 24.75
N THR A 18 -30.46 4.62 24.00
CA THR A 18 -31.11 3.50 23.34
C THR A 18 -31.39 2.44 24.40
N PRO A 19 -32.62 1.90 24.54
CA PRO A 19 -32.93 0.92 25.59
C PRO A 19 -32.24 -0.43 25.28
N GLY A 20 -31.40 -0.92 26.20
CA GLY A 20 -30.97 -2.32 26.24
C GLY A 20 -29.50 -2.64 26.04
N GLY A 21 -28.58 -1.69 25.82
CA GLY A 21 -27.15 -1.94 25.77
C GLY A 21 -26.49 -2.04 27.14
N ALA A 22 -25.70 -3.07 27.41
CA ALA A 22 -24.85 -3.14 28.59
C ALA A 22 -23.97 -1.89 28.65
N ARG A 23 -23.97 -1.15 29.77
CA ARG A 23 -23.11 0.03 29.93
C ARG A 23 -21.66 -0.43 29.98
N ALA A 24 -20.79 0.19 29.16
CA ALA A 24 -19.37 -0.03 29.25
C ALA A 24 -18.86 0.08 30.68
N ALA A 25 -18.08 -0.89 31.11
CA ALA A 25 -17.51 -0.97 32.46
C ALA A 25 -16.01 -0.58 32.45
N TRP A 26 -15.35 -0.70 31.29
CA TRP A 26 -13.91 -0.59 31.13
C TRP A 26 -13.53 0.32 29.99
N MET A 27 -12.40 1.00 30.13
CA MET A 27 -11.59 1.58 29.06
C MET A 27 -10.51 0.57 28.72
N VAL A 28 -10.42 0.14 27.47
CA VAL A 28 -9.51 -0.90 27.01
C VAL A 28 -8.62 -0.35 25.90
N GLY A 29 -7.30 -0.47 26.09
CA GLY A 29 -6.29 -0.13 25.10
C GLY A 29 -5.71 -1.41 24.49
N ILE A 30 -5.71 -1.50 23.17
CA ILE A 30 -5.15 -2.62 22.43
C ILE A 30 -4.02 -2.11 21.57
N ASP A 31 -2.83 -2.64 21.79
CA ASP A 31 -1.70 -2.49 20.86
C ASP A 31 -1.65 -3.73 19.95
N LEU A 32 -2.06 -3.54 18.69
CA LEU A 32 -1.90 -4.56 17.66
C LEU A 32 -0.52 -4.40 17.01
N GLY A 33 0.52 -4.84 17.70
CA GLY A 33 1.91 -4.70 17.23
C GLY A 33 2.29 -5.69 16.10
N THR A 34 3.34 -5.35 15.36
CA THR A 34 3.91 -6.24 14.33
C THR A 34 4.42 -7.56 14.94
N THR A 35 5.02 -7.47 16.13
CA THR A 35 5.63 -8.62 16.83
C THR A 35 4.72 -9.19 17.91
N HIS A 36 4.09 -8.33 18.72
CA HIS A 36 3.23 -8.71 19.84
C HIS A 36 1.96 -7.86 19.87
N THR A 37 0.85 -8.49 20.26
CA THR A 37 -0.39 -7.81 20.61
C THR A 37 -0.51 -7.74 22.13
N VAL A 38 -0.84 -6.56 22.65
CA VAL A 38 -0.91 -6.27 24.10
C VAL A 38 -2.22 -5.59 24.44
N VAL A 39 -2.75 -5.88 25.64
CA VAL A 39 -3.97 -5.25 26.14
C VAL A 39 -3.76 -4.67 27.52
N ALA A 40 -4.20 -3.43 27.68
CA ALA A 40 -4.31 -2.77 28.97
C ALA A 40 -5.75 -2.32 29.22
N TYR A 41 -6.13 -2.12 30.46
CA TYR A 41 -7.47 -1.68 30.81
C TYR A 41 -7.52 -0.92 32.14
N ALA A 42 -8.57 -0.12 32.29
CA ALA A 42 -8.90 0.57 33.54
C ALA A 42 -10.42 0.67 33.72
N PRO A 43 -10.95 0.68 34.99
CA PRO A 43 -12.37 0.80 35.20
C PRO A 43 -12.90 2.18 34.81
N LEU A 44 -14.10 2.21 34.22
CA LEU A 44 -14.75 3.43 33.77
C LEU A 44 -15.29 4.29 34.90
N ARG A 45 -15.62 3.71 36.07
CA ARG A 45 -16.36 4.37 37.18
C ARG A 45 -15.49 4.77 38.38
N GLU A 46 -14.31 4.23 38.57
CA GLU A 46 -13.44 4.51 39.71
C GLU A 46 -12.42 5.65 39.47
N ALA A 47 -12.72 6.52 38.56
CA ALA A 47 -11.78 7.53 38.08
C ALA A 47 -11.68 8.76 38.98
N THR A 48 -11.78 8.63 40.28
CA THR A 48 -11.38 9.69 41.22
C THR A 48 -9.92 9.48 41.65
N GLY A 49 -9.00 9.91 40.80
CA GLY A 49 -7.62 10.25 41.17
C GLY A 49 -6.59 9.13 41.27
N ALA A 50 -6.93 7.85 41.27
CA ALA A 50 -5.98 6.75 41.46
C ALA A 50 -6.27 5.48 40.64
N ALA A 51 -7.04 5.56 39.56
CA ALA A 51 -7.28 4.39 38.72
C ALA A 51 -5.97 3.91 38.11
N ASP A 52 -5.58 2.68 38.49
CA ASP A 52 -4.37 2.06 38.00
C ASP A 52 -4.64 1.42 36.62
N ILE A 53 -3.80 1.69 35.62
CA ILE A 53 -3.86 1.02 34.34
C ILE A 53 -3.23 -0.36 34.50
N ARG A 54 -4.02 -1.42 34.26
CA ARG A 54 -3.62 -2.82 34.42
C ARG A 54 -3.40 -3.45 33.05
N LEU A 55 -2.50 -4.42 32.99
CA LEU A 55 -2.35 -5.30 31.83
C LEU A 55 -3.34 -6.45 31.92
N PHE A 56 -3.85 -6.89 30.77
CA PHE A 56 -4.68 -8.07 30.67
C PHE A 56 -3.81 -9.23 30.19
N ASP A 57 -3.66 -10.26 31.05
CA ASP A 57 -2.95 -11.49 30.67
C ASP A 57 -3.84 -12.32 29.74
N ILE A 58 -3.37 -12.53 28.51
CA ILE A 58 -4.08 -13.19 27.43
C ILE A 58 -3.85 -14.70 27.51
N ASP A 59 -4.92 -15.49 27.70
CA ASP A 59 -4.85 -16.94 27.62
C ASP A 59 -4.45 -17.39 26.23
N GLN A 60 -3.38 -18.16 26.12
CA GLN A 60 -2.85 -18.65 24.85
C GLN A 60 -2.17 -20.00 25.01
N LEU A 61 -2.14 -20.79 23.96
CA LEU A 61 -1.40 -22.05 23.95
C LEU A 61 0.12 -21.78 24.02
N ILE A 62 0.80 -22.42 24.97
CA ILE A 62 2.27 -22.40 25.13
C ILE A 62 2.92 -23.70 24.69
N ALA A 63 2.17 -24.79 24.66
CA ALA A 63 2.51 -26.10 24.13
C ALA A 63 1.20 -26.79 23.69
N PRO A 64 1.23 -27.91 22.94
CA PRO A 64 0.05 -28.66 22.59
C PRO A 64 -0.79 -29.01 23.80
N GLY A 65 -2.04 -28.53 23.88
CA GLY A 65 -2.98 -28.74 25.00
C GLY A 65 -2.64 -28.00 26.32
N GLU A 66 -1.59 -27.19 26.33
CA GLU A 66 -1.17 -26.42 27.51
C GLU A 66 -1.43 -24.91 27.32
N VAL A 67 -2.24 -24.32 28.20
CA VAL A 67 -2.63 -22.91 28.15
C VAL A 67 -1.97 -22.13 29.27
N ALA A 68 -1.44 -20.95 28.98
CA ALA A 68 -0.99 -19.99 30.00
C ALA A 68 -1.50 -18.58 29.66
N ALA A 69 -1.72 -17.80 30.72
CA ALA A 69 -2.08 -16.40 30.63
C ALA A 69 -0.80 -15.55 30.67
N LEU A 70 -0.56 -14.78 29.60
CA LEU A 70 0.65 -13.97 29.42
C LEU A 70 0.29 -12.57 28.95
N PRO A 71 1.03 -11.51 29.33
CA PRO A 71 0.73 -10.14 28.94
C PRO A 71 1.00 -9.86 27.46
N LEU A 72 1.87 -10.63 26.82
CA LEU A 72 2.26 -10.48 25.42
C LEU A 72 1.75 -11.68 24.61
N LEU A 73 0.93 -11.41 23.59
CA LEU A 73 0.50 -12.37 22.59
C LEU A 73 1.36 -12.17 21.33
N PRO A 74 2.26 -13.11 20.95
CA PRO A 74 2.93 -13.02 19.66
C PRO A 74 1.93 -12.87 18.51
N SER A 75 2.10 -11.84 17.66
CA SER A 75 1.26 -11.57 16.49
C SER A 75 1.60 -12.54 15.36
N MET A 76 1.39 -13.83 15.63
CA MET A 76 1.70 -14.95 14.74
C MET A 76 0.52 -15.90 14.63
N ARG A 77 0.32 -16.43 13.42
CA ARG A 77 -0.70 -17.42 13.08
C ARG A 77 -0.06 -18.60 12.37
N TYR A 78 -0.24 -19.81 12.90
CA TYR A 78 0.28 -21.04 12.30
C TYR A 78 -0.86 -21.90 11.74
N HIS A 79 -0.64 -22.49 10.56
CA HIS A 79 -1.56 -23.38 9.87
C HIS A 79 -1.08 -24.83 10.00
N PRO A 80 -1.57 -25.60 10.97
CA PRO A 80 -1.16 -26.99 11.14
C PRO A 80 -1.43 -27.83 9.91
N ALA A 81 -0.55 -28.77 9.59
CA ALA A 81 -0.83 -29.78 8.59
C ALA A 81 -1.95 -30.74 9.08
N PRO A 82 -2.69 -31.38 8.18
CA PRO A 82 -3.66 -32.40 8.58
C PRO A 82 -3.00 -33.49 9.44
N GLY A 83 -3.50 -33.66 10.68
CA GLY A 83 -2.97 -34.67 11.63
C GLY A 83 -1.72 -34.26 12.39
N GLU A 84 -1.17 -33.07 12.21
CA GLU A 84 -0.02 -32.55 12.98
C GLU A 84 -0.35 -32.28 14.45
N LEU A 85 -1.56 -31.78 14.72
CA LEU A 85 -2.08 -31.55 16.07
C LEU A 85 -3.43 -32.25 16.24
N ALA A 86 -3.65 -32.86 17.39
CA ALA A 86 -4.94 -33.42 17.72
C ALA A 86 -5.93 -32.31 18.15
N PRO A 87 -7.27 -32.49 18.05
CA PRO A 87 -8.23 -31.50 18.50
C PRO A 87 -8.05 -31.06 19.95
N GLY A 88 -7.60 -31.94 20.84
CA GLY A 88 -7.31 -31.63 22.22
C GLY A 88 -6.09 -30.71 22.41
N ASP A 89 -5.13 -30.77 21.49
CA ASP A 89 -3.93 -29.95 21.48
C ASP A 89 -4.22 -28.48 21.18
N LEU A 90 -5.39 -28.21 20.57
CA LEU A 90 -5.86 -26.88 20.18
C LEU A 90 -6.87 -26.31 21.17
N ALA A 91 -7.19 -27.03 22.24
CA ALA A 91 -8.21 -26.63 23.19
C ALA A 91 -7.81 -25.34 23.93
N LEU A 92 -8.68 -24.35 23.84
CA LEU A 92 -8.62 -23.10 24.60
C LEU A 92 -9.78 -23.06 25.62
N PRO A 93 -9.74 -22.21 26.65
CA PRO A 93 -10.79 -22.14 27.69
C PRO A 93 -12.17 -21.76 27.16
N TRP A 94 -12.28 -21.30 25.91
CA TRP A 94 -13.55 -20.97 25.23
C TRP A 94 -13.80 -21.92 24.06
N ALA A 95 -15.04 -21.93 23.59
CA ALA A 95 -15.44 -22.77 22.46
C ALA A 95 -14.70 -22.34 21.17
N ALA A 96 -14.21 -23.32 20.41
CA ALA A 96 -13.66 -23.07 19.08
C ALA A 96 -14.73 -22.46 18.15
N PRO A 97 -14.36 -21.61 17.17
CA PRO A 97 -15.28 -21.16 16.13
C PRO A 97 -15.89 -22.34 15.41
N ALA A 98 -17.21 -22.29 15.15
CA ALA A 98 -17.95 -23.42 14.56
C ALA A 98 -17.52 -23.76 13.13
N GLU A 99 -16.89 -22.84 12.40
CA GLU A 99 -16.42 -22.98 11.03
C GLU A 99 -15.05 -22.33 10.86
N GLY A 100 -14.10 -23.01 10.21
CA GLY A 100 -12.80 -22.49 9.84
C GLY A 100 -11.67 -23.51 9.89
N THR A 101 -10.64 -23.31 9.11
CA THR A 101 -9.39 -24.07 9.21
C THR A 101 -8.77 -23.86 10.60
N ALA A 102 -8.46 -24.96 11.29
CA ALA A 102 -7.77 -24.91 12.57
C ALA A 102 -6.49 -24.09 12.43
N ALA A 103 -6.36 -23.02 13.19
CA ALA A 103 -5.17 -22.18 13.23
C ALA A 103 -4.75 -21.94 14.67
N VAL A 104 -3.45 -21.93 14.90
CA VAL A 104 -2.85 -21.61 16.20
C VAL A 104 -2.42 -20.17 16.21
N ILE A 105 -2.73 -19.45 17.30
CA ILE A 105 -2.36 -18.03 17.48
C ILE A 105 -1.42 -17.93 18.69
N GLY A 106 -0.46 -17.02 18.62
CA GLY A 106 0.38 -16.66 19.78
C GLY A 106 1.62 -17.53 19.93
N ARG A 107 1.94 -17.91 21.16
CA ARG A 107 3.23 -18.51 21.53
C ARG A 107 3.48 -19.87 20.90
N LEU A 108 2.48 -20.74 20.86
CA LEU A 108 2.60 -22.03 20.19
C LEU A 108 2.77 -21.86 18.68
N ALA A 109 2.09 -20.86 18.06
CA ALA A 109 2.30 -20.53 16.65
C ALA A 109 3.75 -20.12 16.36
N ARG A 110 4.37 -19.33 17.24
CA ARG A 110 5.80 -18.96 17.15
C ARG A 110 6.70 -20.19 17.22
N GLN A 111 6.45 -21.10 18.14
CA GLN A 111 7.25 -22.31 18.33
C GLN A 111 7.16 -23.26 17.12
N LEU A 112 5.93 -23.51 16.64
CA LEU A 112 5.70 -24.36 15.47
C LEU A 112 6.26 -23.72 14.20
N GLY A 113 6.09 -22.40 14.05
CA GLY A 113 6.64 -21.62 12.95
C GLY A 113 8.16 -21.64 12.88
N ALA A 114 8.85 -21.69 14.04
CA ALA A 114 10.30 -21.87 14.08
C ALA A 114 10.75 -23.26 13.57
N GLN A 115 9.86 -24.27 13.63
CA GLN A 115 10.11 -25.62 13.11
C GLN A 115 9.70 -25.71 11.63
N VAL A 116 8.53 -25.17 11.26
CA VAL A 116 7.97 -25.20 9.88
C VAL A 116 7.57 -23.80 9.42
N PRO A 117 8.52 -22.97 8.98
CA PRO A 117 8.26 -21.55 8.66
C PRO A 117 7.28 -21.32 7.51
N GLY A 118 7.20 -22.24 6.56
CA GLY A 118 6.27 -22.12 5.44
C GLY A 118 4.78 -22.18 5.82
N ARG A 119 4.47 -22.44 7.10
CA ARG A 119 3.09 -22.53 7.62
C ARG A 119 2.75 -21.43 8.62
N VAL A 120 3.67 -20.51 8.90
CA VAL A 120 3.45 -19.40 9.84
C VAL A 120 3.29 -18.06 9.13
N VAL A 121 2.28 -17.33 9.54
CA VAL A 121 2.10 -15.91 9.18
C VAL A 121 2.79 -15.07 10.24
N THR A 122 3.70 -14.20 9.82
CA THR A 122 4.41 -13.21 10.64
C THR A 122 4.21 -11.83 10.03
N SER A 123 4.39 -10.78 10.84
CA SER A 123 4.39 -9.36 10.40
C SER A 123 3.13 -8.97 9.59
N ALA A 124 1.97 -9.59 9.86
CA ALA A 124 0.73 -9.33 9.12
C ALA A 124 0.36 -7.84 9.08
N LYS A 125 0.65 -7.10 10.15
CA LYS A 125 0.42 -5.64 10.24
C LYS A 125 1.20 -4.88 9.17
N SER A 126 2.47 -5.24 8.91
CA SER A 126 3.29 -4.60 7.87
C SER A 126 2.71 -4.80 6.47
N TRP A 127 2.05 -5.94 6.22
CA TRP A 127 1.38 -6.21 4.96
C TRP A 127 0.14 -5.35 4.72
N LEU A 128 -0.50 -4.79 5.77
CA LEU A 128 -1.63 -3.87 5.63
C LEU A 128 -1.24 -2.57 4.93
N SER A 129 0.04 -2.16 4.99
CA SER A 129 0.55 -0.96 4.32
C SER A 129 1.22 -1.24 2.96
N HIS A 130 1.34 -2.51 2.54
CA HIS A 130 2.02 -2.87 1.29
C HIS A 130 1.14 -2.62 0.06
N ALA A 131 1.41 -1.53 -0.68
CA ALA A 131 0.59 -1.11 -1.81
C ALA A 131 0.68 -2.02 -3.06
N ALA A 132 1.80 -2.77 -3.22
CA ALA A 132 2.04 -3.61 -4.40
C ALA A 132 1.35 -5.00 -4.34
N VAL A 133 0.57 -5.29 -3.29
CA VAL A 133 -0.18 -6.53 -3.14
C VAL A 133 -1.67 -6.28 -2.93
N ASP A 134 -2.49 -7.26 -3.26
CA ASP A 134 -3.90 -7.25 -2.85
C ASP A 134 -3.99 -7.69 -1.38
N ARG A 135 -4.23 -6.73 -0.50
CA ARG A 135 -4.26 -6.91 0.96
C ARG A 135 -5.50 -7.65 1.45
N LEU A 136 -6.49 -7.86 0.59
CA LEU A 136 -7.69 -8.65 0.85
C LEU A 136 -7.57 -10.08 0.30
N ALA A 137 -6.60 -10.35 -0.58
CA ALA A 137 -6.36 -11.68 -1.12
C ALA A 137 -5.62 -12.58 -0.10
N PRO A 138 -5.81 -13.91 -0.14
CA PRO A 138 -5.18 -14.88 0.78
C PRO A 138 -3.71 -15.12 0.43
N ILE A 139 -2.86 -14.12 0.65
CA ILE A 139 -1.44 -14.10 0.25
C ILE A 139 -0.46 -14.59 1.32
N LEU A 140 -0.92 -14.79 2.54
CA LEU A 140 -0.09 -15.20 3.67
C LEU A 140 -0.38 -16.62 4.12
N PRO A 141 0.64 -17.43 4.50
CA PRO A 141 2.06 -17.13 4.56
C PRO A 141 2.65 -16.88 3.16
N TRP A 142 3.50 -15.87 3.02
CA TRP A 142 4.09 -15.51 1.74
C TRP A 142 4.99 -16.61 1.18
N GLY A 143 4.71 -17.04 -0.04
CA GLY A 143 5.47 -18.13 -0.67
C GLY A 143 5.24 -19.52 -0.08
N ALA A 144 4.12 -19.71 0.63
CA ALA A 144 3.74 -21.01 1.17
C ALA A 144 3.50 -22.06 0.05
N ALA A 145 3.67 -23.32 0.39
CA ALA A 145 3.33 -24.42 -0.51
C ALA A 145 1.80 -24.50 -0.73
N ALA A 146 1.39 -25.08 -1.86
CA ALA A 146 -0.02 -25.12 -2.26
C ALA A 146 -0.96 -25.85 -1.29
N ASP A 147 -0.43 -26.72 -0.41
CA ASP A 147 -1.17 -27.42 0.64
C ASP A 147 -1.44 -26.55 1.88
N VAL A 148 -0.84 -25.36 1.97
CA VAL A 148 -1.02 -24.45 3.11
C VAL A 148 -2.18 -23.49 2.82
N PRO A 149 -3.22 -23.46 3.67
CA PRO A 149 -4.31 -22.52 3.50
C PRO A 149 -3.79 -21.07 3.56
N GLY A 150 -4.12 -20.28 2.55
CA GLY A 150 -3.82 -18.86 2.54
C GLY A 150 -4.80 -18.03 3.37
N VAL A 151 -4.32 -16.91 3.96
CA VAL A 151 -5.16 -15.88 4.57
C VAL A 151 -4.71 -14.51 4.10
N SER A 152 -5.63 -13.54 4.09
CA SER A 152 -5.28 -12.17 3.80
C SER A 152 -4.58 -11.50 5.00
N PRO A 153 -3.81 -10.41 4.79
CA PRO A 153 -3.30 -9.57 5.88
C PRO A 153 -4.39 -9.10 6.84
N VAL A 154 -5.57 -8.77 6.31
CA VAL A 154 -6.75 -8.37 7.12
C VAL A 154 -7.23 -9.52 7.97
N GLN A 155 -7.45 -10.72 7.40
CA GLN A 155 -7.89 -11.91 8.13
C GLN A 155 -6.86 -12.36 9.18
N ALA A 156 -5.57 -12.26 8.89
CA ALA A 156 -4.52 -12.57 9.85
C ALA A 156 -4.59 -11.63 11.06
N SER A 157 -4.69 -10.31 10.83
CA SER A 157 -4.85 -9.30 11.87
C SER A 157 -6.17 -9.48 12.64
N ALA A 158 -7.25 -9.78 11.95
CA ALA A 158 -8.56 -10.09 12.56
C ALA A 158 -8.47 -11.31 13.50
N SER A 159 -7.68 -12.33 13.15
CA SER A 159 -7.53 -13.53 13.98
C SER A 159 -6.85 -13.26 15.32
N TYR A 160 -5.90 -12.32 15.38
CA TYR A 160 -5.28 -11.90 16.66
C TYR A 160 -6.29 -11.17 17.54
N LEU A 161 -7.06 -10.24 16.96
CA LEU A 161 -8.08 -9.48 17.67
C LEU A 161 -9.26 -10.39 18.12
N ALA A 162 -9.64 -11.38 17.31
CA ALA A 162 -10.67 -12.35 17.66
C ALA A 162 -10.24 -13.25 18.81
N HIS A 163 -8.99 -13.70 18.84
CA HIS A 163 -8.41 -14.47 19.94
C HIS A 163 -8.44 -13.65 21.24
N LEU A 164 -8.00 -12.41 21.17
CA LEU A 164 -8.02 -11.48 22.28
C LEU A 164 -9.44 -11.25 22.80
N ARG A 165 -10.42 -11.00 21.90
CA ARG A 165 -11.83 -10.84 22.27
C ARG A 165 -12.38 -12.08 22.98
N ALA A 166 -12.04 -13.26 22.48
CA ALA A 166 -12.48 -14.51 23.08
C ALA A 166 -11.89 -14.71 24.49
N ALA A 167 -10.59 -14.44 24.67
CA ALA A 167 -9.91 -14.49 25.98
C ALA A 167 -10.51 -13.50 26.97
N TRP A 168 -10.74 -12.25 26.52
CA TRP A 168 -11.39 -11.24 27.37
C TRP A 168 -12.80 -11.65 27.77
N ASN A 169 -13.65 -12.06 26.82
CA ASN A 169 -15.04 -12.43 27.06
C ASN A 169 -15.16 -13.67 27.95
N HIS A 170 -14.19 -14.59 27.90
CA HIS A 170 -14.12 -15.72 28.81
C HIS A 170 -13.90 -15.25 30.25
N ARG A 171 -12.98 -14.31 30.48
CA ARG A 171 -12.68 -13.80 31.83
C ARG A 171 -13.66 -12.75 32.34
N HIS A 172 -14.31 -12.02 31.42
CA HIS A 172 -15.27 -10.95 31.73
C HIS A 172 -16.61 -11.20 31.05
N PRO A 173 -17.35 -12.29 31.38
CA PRO A 173 -18.57 -12.67 30.65
C PRO A 173 -19.69 -11.63 30.80
N GLN A 174 -19.68 -10.81 31.87
CA GLN A 174 -20.65 -9.73 32.12
C GLN A 174 -20.25 -8.38 31.49
N ALA A 175 -19.05 -8.27 30.92
CA ALA A 175 -18.48 -7.05 30.37
C ALA A 175 -17.69 -7.37 29.09
N ARG A 176 -18.41 -7.80 28.07
CA ARG A 176 -17.84 -8.25 26.79
C ARG A 176 -17.02 -7.15 26.16
N LEU A 177 -15.92 -7.50 25.47
CA LEU A 177 -14.98 -6.55 24.90
C LEU A 177 -15.62 -5.61 23.87
N GLU A 178 -16.50 -6.14 23.03
CA GLU A 178 -17.25 -5.40 22.01
C GLU A 178 -18.20 -4.32 22.58
N ASP A 179 -18.50 -4.39 23.88
CA ASP A 179 -19.35 -3.42 24.61
C ASP A 179 -18.54 -2.38 25.39
N GLN A 180 -17.21 -2.51 25.42
CA GLN A 180 -16.33 -1.61 26.16
C GLN A 180 -15.90 -0.39 25.30
N GLU A 181 -15.28 0.59 25.96
CA GLU A 181 -14.61 1.69 25.27
C GLU A 181 -13.22 1.23 24.80
N VAL A 182 -13.12 0.85 23.55
CA VAL A 182 -11.90 0.28 22.98
C VAL A 182 -11.11 1.33 22.19
N VAL A 183 -9.81 1.44 22.49
CA VAL A 183 -8.84 2.20 21.70
C VAL A 183 -7.82 1.22 21.13
N LEU A 184 -7.71 1.17 19.81
CA LEU A 184 -6.78 0.34 19.05
C LEU A 184 -5.65 1.21 18.50
N THR A 185 -4.39 0.80 18.63
CA THR A 185 -3.28 1.59 18.12
C THR A 185 -2.85 1.21 16.73
N VAL A 186 -2.36 2.20 15.99
CA VAL A 186 -1.81 2.07 14.63
C VAL A 186 -0.52 2.88 14.52
N PRO A 187 0.42 2.51 13.64
CA PRO A 187 1.55 3.36 13.32
C PRO A 187 1.10 4.75 12.88
N ALA A 188 1.81 5.78 13.32
CA ALA A 188 1.51 7.15 12.90
C ALA A 188 1.67 7.35 11.40
N SER A 189 2.52 6.55 10.80
CA SER A 189 2.86 6.53 9.38
C SER A 189 1.84 5.81 8.49
N PHE A 190 0.88 5.04 9.04
CA PHE A 190 -0.14 4.36 8.22
C PHE A 190 -0.93 5.36 7.40
N ASP A 191 -1.05 5.07 6.10
CA ASP A 191 -1.94 5.79 5.21
C ASP A 191 -3.42 5.46 5.52
N ASP A 192 -4.33 6.21 4.90
CA ASP A 192 -5.76 6.03 5.11
C ASP A 192 -6.25 4.62 4.74
N ALA A 193 -5.61 3.98 3.75
CA ALA A 193 -5.94 2.63 3.34
C ALA A 193 -5.55 1.60 4.40
N ALA A 194 -4.34 1.67 4.95
CA ALA A 194 -3.88 0.78 6.00
C ALA A 194 -4.72 0.95 7.30
N ARG A 195 -5.10 2.20 7.63
CA ARG A 195 -6.01 2.51 8.75
C ARG A 195 -7.39 1.90 8.53
N ALA A 196 -7.98 2.07 7.33
CA ALA A 196 -9.27 1.47 6.99
C ALA A 196 -9.24 -0.07 7.04
N LEU A 197 -8.18 -0.70 6.55
CA LEU A 197 -7.99 -2.15 6.62
C LEU A 197 -7.80 -2.66 8.06
N THR A 198 -7.18 -1.86 8.93
CA THR A 198 -7.08 -2.17 10.36
C THR A 198 -8.45 -2.15 11.04
N VAL A 199 -9.29 -1.15 10.70
CA VAL A 199 -10.69 -1.09 11.18
C VAL A 199 -11.49 -2.26 10.64
N GLU A 200 -11.29 -2.66 9.38
CA GLU A 200 -11.97 -3.83 8.81
C GLU A 200 -11.57 -5.13 9.52
N ALA A 201 -10.27 -5.32 9.81
CA ALA A 201 -9.79 -6.45 10.60
C ALA A 201 -10.45 -6.49 12.00
N ALA A 202 -10.60 -5.34 12.64
CA ALA A 202 -11.29 -5.25 13.93
C ALA A 202 -12.80 -5.57 13.82
N ARG A 203 -13.45 -5.13 12.73
CA ARG A 203 -14.85 -5.45 12.46
C ARG A 203 -15.05 -6.96 12.23
N GLU A 204 -14.19 -7.59 11.41
CA GLU A 204 -14.19 -9.04 11.21
C GLU A 204 -13.96 -9.80 12.52
N ALA A 205 -13.12 -9.27 13.42
CA ALA A 205 -12.91 -9.82 14.75
C ALA A 205 -14.11 -9.64 15.70
N GLY A 206 -15.15 -8.91 15.28
CA GLY A 206 -16.33 -8.62 16.09
C GLY A 206 -16.16 -7.44 17.03
N LEU A 207 -15.28 -6.49 16.72
CA LEU A 207 -15.07 -5.22 17.40
C LEU A 207 -15.55 -4.05 16.51
N PRO A 208 -16.85 -3.84 16.33
CA PRO A 208 -17.39 -2.88 15.36
C PRO A 208 -17.24 -1.42 15.80
N ARG A 209 -16.96 -1.19 17.08
CA ARG A 209 -16.87 0.15 17.68
C ARG A 209 -15.53 0.29 18.39
N LEU A 210 -14.65 1.09 17.82
CA LEU A 210 -13.37 1.42 18.41
C LEU A 210 -12.89 2.79 17.96
N ARG A 211 -11.85 3.28 18.61
CA ARG A 211 -11.09 4.46 18.21
C ARG A 211 -9.70 4.03 17.82
N LEU A 212 -9.10 4.73 16.85
CA LEU A 212 -7.70 4.55 16.55
C LEU A 212 -6.87 5.61 17.28
N LEU A 213 -5.67 5.25 17.69
CA LEU A 213 -4.66 6.14 18.26
C LEU A 213 -3.30 5.80 17.67
N GLU A 214 -2.50 6.81 17.38
CA GLU A 214 -1.16 6.61 16.86
C GLU A 214 -0.19 6.13 17.95
N GLU A 215 0.65 5.13 17.62
CA GLU A 215 1.57 4.47 18.57
C GLU A 215 2.52 5.43 19.30
N PRO A 216 3.22 6.38 18.63
CA PRO A 216 4.08 7.32 19.37
C PRO A 216 3.29 8.27 20.27
N GLN A 217 2.05 8.59 19.90
CA GLN A 217 1.17 9.38 20.75
C GLN A 217 0.72 8.57 21.97
N ALA A 218 0.40 7.28 21.79
CA ALA A 218 0.08 6.38 22.88
C ALA A 218 1.26 6.23 23.85
N ALA A 219 2.47 6.01 23.36
CA ALA A 219 3.68 5.94 24.19
C ALA A 219 3.87 7.22 25.03
N LEU A 220 3.62 8.39 24.46
CA LEU A 220 3.69 9.64 25.19
C LEU A 220 2.56 9.77 26.23
N TYR A 221 1.33 9.26 25.96
CA TYR A 221 0.24 9.24 26.93
C TYR A 221 0.56 8.33 28.12
N ASP A 222 1.21 7.17 27.96
CA ASP A 222 1.67 6.35 29.08
C ASP A 222 2.70 7.09 29.93
N TRP A 223 3.67 7.74 29.27
CA TRP A 223 4.69 8.53 29.94
C TRP A 223 4.05 9.68 30.74
N LEU A 224 3.13 10.43 30.16
CA LEU A 224 2.38 11.51 30.81
C LEU A 224 1.57 11.02 32.01
N PHE A 225 0.88 9.90 31.85
CA PHE A 225 0.08 9.32 32.92
C PHE A 225 0.94 8.90 34.10
N ARG A 226 2.09 8.30 33.86
CA ARG A 226 3.06 7.89 34.91
C ARG A 226 3.62 9.11 35.66
N HIS A 227 3.88 10.21 34.96
CA HIS A 227 4.46 11.43 35.50
C HIS A 227 3.44 12.52 35.82
N ARG A 228 2.14 12.23 35.81
CA ARG A 228 1.07 13.22 35.99
C ARG A 228 1.18 14.08 37.25
N GLN A 229 1.83 13.61 38.30
CA GLN A 229 2.05 14.35 39.56
C GLN A 229 3.37 15.12 39.59
N THR A 230 4.32 14.75 38.71
CA THR A 230 5.68 15.31 38.66
C THR A 230 6.04 15.83 37.28
N LEU A 231 5.01 16.17 36.47
CA LEU A 231 5.17 16.45 35.04
C LEU A 231 6.16 17.60 34.77
N ASP A 232 6.05 18.69 35.55
CA ASP A 232 6.91 19.85 35.39
C ASP A 232 8.39 19.52 35.70
N THR A 233 8.62 18.77 36.76
CA THR A 233 9.98 18.30 37.13
C THR A 233 10.52 17.28 36.10
N ALA A 234 9.66 16.39 35.61
CA ALA A 234 10.07 15.36 34.66
C ALA A 234 10.40 15.92 33.27
N LEU A 235 9.70 16.97 32.84
CA LEU A 235 9.99 17.68 31.60
C LEU A 235 11.18 18.65 31.74
N GLY A 236 11.54 19.08 32.97
CA GLY A 236 12.56 20.08 33.17
C GLY A 236 12.30 21.33 32.32
N ASP A 237 13.33 21.80 31.58
CA ASP A 237 13.23 22.97 30.71
C ASP A 237 12.88 22.61 29.25
N ALA A 238 12.44 21.39 28.96
CA ALA A 238 12.10 20.96 27.60
C ALA A 238 11.00 21.83 27.00
N ARG A 239 11.23 22.28 25.76
CA ARG A 239 10.27 23.00 24.91
C ARG A 239 9.80 22.17 23.73
N LEU A 240 10.64 21.23 23.29
CA LEU A 240 10.38 20.36 22.15
C LEU A 240 10.80 18.94 22.48
N VAL A 241 9.87 18.00 22.38
CA VAL A 241 10.09 16.58 22.60
C VAL A 241 10.06 15.85 21.26
N LEU A 242 11.08 15.05 20.97
CA LEU A 242 11.04 14.04 19.92
C LEU A 242 10.57 12.71 20.53
N VAL A 243 9.49 12.17 20.01
CA VAL A 243 9.06 10.79 20.25
C VAL A 243 9.53 9.95 19.08
N CYS A 244 10.34 8.94 19.38
CA CYS A 244 10.88 8.01 18.40
C CYS A 244 10.48 6.59 18.79
N ASP A 245 9.61 6.00 17.99
CA ASP A 245 9.13 4.62 18.17
C ASP A 245 9.72 3.73 17.06
N VAL A 246 10.58 2.78 17.46
CA VAL A 246 11.18 1.81 16.55
C VAL A 246 10.72 0.42 16.94
N GLY A 247 9.69 -0.03 16.26
CA GLY A 247 9.10 -1.35 16.47
C GLY A 247 9.80 -2.46 15.68
N GLY A 248 9.13 -3.59 15.52
CA GLY A 248 9.60 -4.69 14.68
C GLY A 248 9.61 -4.32 13.20
N GLY A 249 8.55 -3.72 12.68
CA GLY A 249 8.37 -3.45 11.24
C GLY A 249 8.49 -2.00 10.82
N THR A 250 8.28 -1.03 11.72
CA THR A 250 8.19 0.40 11.40
C THR A 250 9.01 1.27 12.33
N THR A 251 9.36 2.46 11.84
CA THR A 251 9.88 3.57 12.64
C THR A 251 8.91 4.74 12.51
N ASP A 252 8.41 5.20 13.64
CA ASP A 252 7.46 6.30 13.73
C ASP A 252 8.04 7.46 14.54
N LEU A 253 7.92 8.68 13.99
CA LEU A 253 8.48 9.90 14.56
C LEU A 253 7.37 10.91 14.83
N SER A 254 7.42 11.58 15.98
CA SER A 254 6.53 12.68 16.30
C SER A 254 7.27 13.80 17.03
N LEU A 255 6.96 15.06 16.70
CA LEU A 255 7.42 16.23 17.44
C LEU A 255 6.28 16.81 18.27
N VAL A 256 6.58 17.08 19.53
CA VAL A 256 5.62 17.60 20.50
C VAL A 256 6.21 18.84 21.18
N ARG A 257 5.48 19.96 21.07
CA ARG A 257 5.81 21.22 21.74
C ARG A 257 5.34 21.19 23.17
N VAL A 258 6.13 21.74 24.07
CA VAL A 258 5.78 21.92 25.48
C VAL A 258 5.56 23.42 25.73
N GLU A 259 4.33 23.79 26.01
CA GLU A 259 3.93 25.19 26.34
C GLU A 259 3.74 25.34 27.85
N ARG A 260 4.25 26.43 28.41
CA ARG A 260 4.23 26.74 29.86
C ARG A 260 3.50 28.03 30.16
N ASP A 261 2.23 28.11 29.76
CA ASP A 261 1.34 29.26 29.99
C ASP A 261 0.41 29.04 31.21
N GLY A 262 0.89 28.46 32.28
CA GLY A 262 0.07 28.15 33.46
C GLY A 262 0.77 27.27 34.46
N ALA A 263 0.00 26.79 35.45
CA ALA A 263 0.50 25.93 36.51
C ALA A 263 0.89 24.53 36.06
N THR A 264 0.45 24.09 34.87
CA THR A 264 0.73 22.74 34.31
C THR A 264 1.19 22.88 32.89
N PRO A 265 2.32 22.23 32.48
CA PRO A 265 2.76 22.21 31.10
C PRO A 265 1.69 21.63 30.17
N ARG A 266 1.49 22.27 29.00
CA ARG A 266 0.64 21.75 27.92
C ARG A 266 1.52 21.16 26.84
N LEU A 267 1.15 20.00 26.37
CA LEU A 267 1.84 19.33 25.27
C LEU A 267 0.97 19.41 24.02
N GLU A 268 1.57 19.84 22.91
CA GLU A 268 0.94 19.95 21.61
C GLU A 268 1.74 19.19 20.57
N ARG A 269 1.12 18.25 19.88
CA ARG A 269 1.76 17.55 18.75
C ARG A 269 1.80 18.46 17.52
N ILE A 270 2.99 18.79 17.04
CA ILE A 270 3.21 19.71 15.94
C ILE A 270 3.61 19.06 14.62
N ALA A 271 4.17 17.84 14.65
CA ALA A 271 4.57 17.13 13.44
C ALA A 271 4.59 15.62 13.63
N VAL A 272 4.39 14.90 12.50
CA VAL A 272 4.45 13.43 12.40
C VAL A 272 5.32 13.06 11.22
N GLY A 273 6.15 12.01 11.37
CA GLY A 273 7.02 11.48 10.32
C GLY A 273 6.24 10.78 9.19
N ARG A 274 6.92 10.55 8.07
CA ARG A 274 6.38 9.75 6.97
C ARG A 274 6.43 8.25 7.31
N HIS A 275 5.69 7.46 6.54
CA HIS A 275 5.73 6.00 6.65
C HIS A 275 7.15 5.47 6.37
N LEU A 276 7.71 4.78 7.34
CA LEU A 276 9.05 4.22 7.24
C LEU A 276 9.00 2.74 7.65
N MET A 277 8.99 1.86 6.65
CA MET A 277 9.11 0.40 6.87
C MET A 277 10.56 0.04 7.19
N LEU A 278 10.95 0.36 8.39
CA LEU A 278 12.31 0.14 8.91
C LEU A 278 12.21 -0.13 10.41
N GLY A 279 12.69 -1.30 10.85
CA GLY A 279 12.57 -1.71 12.24
C GLY A 279 13.46 -2.91 12.55
N GLY A 280 13.15 -3.59 13.64
CA GLY A 280 13.89 -4.76 14.13
C GLY A 280 14.00 -5.89 13.10
N ASP A 281 12.95 -6.12 12.30
CA ASP A 281 12.90 -7.17 11.28
C ASP A 281 13.98 -6.95 10.19
N ASN A 282 14.29 -5.68 9.86
CA ASN A 282 15.36 -5.34 8.92
C ASN A 282 16.74 -5.66 9.50
N MET A 283 16.94 -5.42 10.81
CA MET A 283 18.18 -5.75 11.51
C MET A 283 18.39 -7.26 11.55
N ASP A 284 17.33 -8.02 11.86
CA ASP A 284 17.35 -9.49 11.90
C ASP A 284 17.71 -10.06 10.53
N LEU A 285 17.14 -9.48 9.47
CA LEU A 285 17.41 -9.87 8.09
C LEU A 285 18.87 -9.57 7.69
N ALA A 286 19.40 -8.39 8.05
CA ALA A 286 20.79 -8.06 7.77
C ALA A 286 21.76 -9.05 8.43
N LEU A 287 21.48 -9.43 9.69
CA LEU A 287 22.22 -10.45 10.39
C LEU A 287 22.07 -11.83 9.76
N ALA A 288 20.87 -12.19 9.31
CA ALA A 288 20.63 -13.45 8.62
C ALA A 288 21.41 -13.56 7.30
N HIS A 289 21.48 -12.49 6.50
CA HIS A 289 22.32 -12.45 5.31
C HIS A 289 23.81 -12.58 5.66
N ARG A 290 24.23 -11.97 6.75
CA ARG A 290 25.61 -12.11 7.23
C ARG A 290 25.95 -13.53 7.65
N VAL A 291 25.05 -14.18 8.40
CA VAL A 291 25.20 -15.59 8.78
C VAL A 291 25.15 -16.49 7.55
N GLU A 292 24.20 -16.28 6.64
CA GLU A 292 24.07 -17.06 5.40
C GLU A 292 25.39 -17.05 4.62
N SER A 293 26.05 -15.90 4.48
CA SER A 293 27.31 -15.76 3.75
C SER A 293 28.48 -16.58 4.34
N ARG A 294 28.33 -17.08 5.57
CA ARG A 294 29.34 -17.87 6.28
C ARG A 294 29.00 -19.37 6.38
N LEU A 295 27.81 -19.76 5.92
CA LEU A 295 27.44 -21.19 5.94
C LEU A 295 28.32 -21.96 4.95
N PRO A 296 28.63 -23.26 5.21
CA PRO A 296 29.58 -24.04 4.42
C PRO A 296 29.30 -24.04 2.93
N ASP A 297 28.16 -23.91 2.39
CA ASP A 297 27.87 -23.95 0.95
C ASP A 297 27.39 -22.58 0.41
N ALA A 298 27.65 -21.50 1.13
CA ALA A 298 27.19 -20.18 0.76
C ALA A 298 27.66 -19.69 -0.62
N ALA A 299 28.81 -20.16 -1.08
CA ALA A 299 29.37 -19.77 -2.38
C ALA A 299 28.60 -20.40 -3.56
N THR A 300 27.93 -21.52 -3.34
CA THR A 300 27.28 -22.32 -4.40
C THR A 300 25.76 -22.33 -4.30
N THR A 301 25.19 -22.19 -3.09
CA THR A 301 23.74 -22.37 -2.89
C THR A 301 23.19 -21.39 -1.88
N ARG A 302 22.30 -20.50 -2.30
CA ARG A 302 21.52 -19.66 -1.36
C ARG A 302 20.42 -20.47 -0.70
N LEU A 303 20.08 -20.08 0.54
CA LEU A 303 18.95 -20.68 1.26
C LEU A 303 17.62 -20.37 0.55
N SER A 304 16.70 -21.33 0.56
CA SER A 304 15.32 -21.08 0.15
C SER A 304 14.67 -20.02 1.08
N ALA A 305 13.58 -19.39 0.63
CA ALA A 305 12.86 -18.38 1.40
C ALA A 305 12.48 -18.89 2.82
N GLY A 306 11.94 -20.11 2.92
CA GLY A 306 11.58 -20.71 4.21
C GLY A 306 12.81 -20.93 5.11
N ARG A 307 13.94 -21.36 4.55
CA ARG A 307 15.19 -21.56 5.33
C ARG A 307 15.79 -20.23 5.77
N LEU A 308 15.70 -19.20 4.94
CA LEU A 308 16.11 -17.85 5.32
C LEU A 308 15.22 -17.33 6.44
N GLY A 309 13.90 -17.56 6.39
CA GLY A 309 12.97 -17.20 7.48
C GLY A 309 13.34 -17.83 8.81
N GLN A 310 13.72 -19.12 8.83
CA GLN A 310 14.27 -19.77 10.02
C GLN A 310 15.52 -19.07 10.54
N LEU A 311 16.40 -18.70 9.61
CA LEU A 311 17.65 -18.02 9.97
C LEU A 311 17.40 -16.64 10.56
N VAL A 312 16.43 -15.89 10.02
CA VAL A 312 16.03 -14.58 10.55
C VAL A 312 15.54 -14.70 11.99
N GLU A 313 14.65 -15.65 12.31
CA GLU A 313 14.18 -15.86 13.68
C GLU A 313 15.33 -16.25 14.64
N ARG A 314 16.25 -17.09 14.19
CA ARG A 314 17.44 -17.43 15.01
C ARG A 314 18.38 -16.24 15.21
N CYS A 315 18.51 -15.38 14.20
CA CYS A 315 19.27 -14.14 14.29
C CYS A 315 18.60 -13.13 15.21
N ARG A 316 17.26 -13.06 15.24
CA ARG A 316 16.51 -12.25 16.20
C ARG A 316 16.83 -12.65 17.63
N ASP A 317 16.67 -13.93 17.96
CA ASP A 317 16.97 -14.45 19.29
C ASP A 317 18.44 -14.20 19.68
N ALA A 318 19.38 -14.35 18.74
CA ALA A 318 20.79 -14.08 18.96
C ALA A 318 21.06 -12.57 19.17
N LYS A 319 20.49 -11.68 18.34
CA LYS A 319 20.59 -10.22 18.47
C LYS A 319 20.11 -9.75 19.84
N GLU A 320 18.92 -10.17 20.27
CA GLU A 320 18.34 -9.76 21.54
C GLU A 320 19.22 -10.19 22.72
N ARG A 321 19.77 -11.40 22.69
CA ARG A 321 20.71 -11.88 23.73
C ARG A 321 22.05 -11.16 23.71
N LEU A 322 22.63 -10.91 22.53
CA LEU A 322 23.93 -10.28 22.40
C LEU A 322 23.91 -8.79 22.73
N LEU A 323 22.81 -8.10 22.46
CA LEU A 323 22.63 -6.66 22.74
C LEU A 323 22.02 -6.39 24.13
N ALA A 324 21.70 -7.42 24.91
CA ALA A 324 21.32 -7.24 26.31
C ALA A 324 22.48 -6.70 27.13
N ALA A 325 22.20 -5.98 28.23
CA ALA A 325 23.21 -5.35 29.07
C ALA A 325 24.27 -6.38 29.58
N ASP A 326 23.82 -7.52 30.06
CA ASP A 326 24.68 -8.64 30.54
C ASP A 326 24.81 -9.75 29.46
N GLY A 327 24.66 -9.41 28.17
CA GLY A 327 24.69 -10.37 27.08
C GLY A 327 26.06 -11.01 26.87
N PRO A 328 26.12 -12.24 26.34
CA PRO A 328 27.38 -12.94 26.09
C PRO A 328 28.20 -12.25 24.97
N ALA A 329 29.49 -12.57 24.87
CA ALA A 329 30.36 -12.05 23.81
C ALA A 329 30.05 -12.62 22.43
N SER A 330 29.44 -13.82 22.35
CA SER A 330 29.07 -14.49 21.12
C SER A 330 27.84 -15.38 21.30
N ALA A 331 27.15 -15.66 20.21
CA ALA A 331 26.03 -16.58 20.14
C ALA A 331 26.13 -17.47 18.91
N GLN A 332 25.85 -18.75 19.07
CA GLN A 332 25.81 -19.68 17.96
C GLN A 332 24.41 -19.66 17.32
N VAL A 333 24.36 -19.46 16.00
CA VAL A 333 23.15 -19.53 15.19
C VAL A 333 23.19 -20.84 14.40
N THR A 334 22.22 -21.72 14.63
CA THR A 334 22.20 -23.07 14.06
C THR A 334 20.93 -23.29 13.24
N LEU A 335 21.08 -23.70 11.99
CA LEU A 335 20.01 -24.24 11.15
C LEU A 335 20.09 -25.75 11.13
N LEU A 336 19.00 -26.40 11.56
CA LEU A 336 18.88 -27.85 11.51
C LEU A 336 18.70 -28.35 10.07
N GLY A 337 19.14 -29.57 9.77
CA GLY A 337 18.84 -30.24 8.51
C GLY A 337 17.34 -30.56 8.37
N THR A 338 16.94 -31.13 7.23
CA THR A 338 15.55 -31.54 6.97
C THR A 338 15.42 -33.05 6.83
N GLY A 339 14.29 -33.64 7.26
CA GLY A 339 13.98 -35.05 7.14
C GLY A 339 14.97 -35.97 7.86
N ALA A 340 15.34 -37.10 7.26
CA ALA A 340 16.25 -38.07 7.83
C ALA A 340 17.69 -37.57 8.09
N ARG A 341 18.02 -36.35 7.63
CA ARG A 341 19.34 -35.70 7.83
C ARG A 341 19.28 -34.56 8.86
N LEU A 342 18.34 -34.58 9.80
CA LEU A 342 18.11 -33.51 10.78
C LEU A 342 19.39 -33.10 11.52
N ILE A 343 20.18 -34.08 12.01
CA ILE A 343 21.40 -33.84 12.78
C ILE A 343 22.62 -33.76 11.85
N GLY A 344 22.73 -34.65 10.86
CA GLY A 344 23.90 -34.75 9.99
C GLY A 344 24.06 -33.64 8.95
N ALA A 345 23.05 -32.79 8.76
CA ALA A 345 23.10 -31.63 7.89
C ALA A 345 22.82 -30.31 8.64
N ALA A 346 23.02 -30.27 9.95
CA ALA A 346 22.97 -29.06 10.73
C ALA A 346 24.11 -28.13 10.31
N ARG A 347 23.81 -26.85 10.10
CA ARG A 347 24.77 -25.81 9.73
C ARG A 347 24.76 -24.74 10.82
N SER A 348 25.90 -24.30 11.27
CA SER A 348 26.02 -23.25 12.29
C SER A 348 27.08 -22.24 11.95
N ALA A 349 26.82 -21.02 12.39
CA ALA A 349 27.80 -19.93 12.37
C ALA A 349 27.72 -19.17 13.70
N THR A 350 28.81 -18.60 14.11
CA THR A 350 28.87 -17.78 15.32
C THR A 350 28.70 -16.31 14.95
N LEU A 351 27.84 -15.63 15.70
CA LEU A 351 27.72 -14.17 15.70
C LEU A 351 28.45 -13.63 16.92
N GLU A 352 29.40 -12.76 16.70
CA GLU A 352 30.09 -12.03 17.74
C GLU A 352 29.33 -10.76 18.13
N ARG A 353 29.30 -10.40 19.43
CA ARG A 353 28.64 -9.16 19.89
C ARG A 353 29.13 -7.93 19.15
N ALA A 354 30.43 -7.77 18.97
CA ALA A 354 31.03 -6.64 18.25
C ALA A 354 30.54 -6.55 16.80
N GLU A 355 30.34 -7.68 16.16
CA GLU A 355 29.81 -7.72 14.80
C GLU A 355 28.32 -7.32 14.74
N VAL A 356 27.54 -7.77 15.71
CA VAL A 356 26.13 -7.38 15.83
C VAL A 356 26.02 -5.88 16.10
N GLU A 357 26.88 -5.34 16.98
CA GLU A 357 26.96 -3.89 17.23
C GLU A 357 27.35 -3.12 15.96
N GLN A 358 28.31 -3.61 15.19
CA GLN A 358 28.71 -2.98 13.93
C GLN A 358 27.56 -2.96 12.91
N ILE A 359 26.83 -4.06 12.74
CA ILE A 359 25.74 -4.15 11.75
C ILE A 359 24.52 -3.39 12.24
N VAL A 360 24.12 -3.58 13.50
CA VAL A 360 22.85 -3.04 14.01
C VAL A 360 23.04 -1.61 14.52
N VAL A 361 24.05 -1.34 15.36
CA VAL A 361 24.22 -0.01 15.95
C VAL A 361 24.88 0.95 14.96
N ASP A 362 25.98 0.55 14.32
CA ASP A 362 26.68 1.44 13.37
C ASP A 362 26.01 1.49 12.00
N GLY A 363 25.36 0.39 11.57
CA GLY A 363 24.66 0.33 10.27
C GLY A 363 23.31 1.03 10.28
N PHE A 364 22.48 0.80 11.30
CA PHE A 364 21.13 1.37 11.38
C PHE A 364 21.08 2.70 12.14
N PHE A 365 22.03 2.96 13.04
CA PHE A 365 22.14 4.21 13.79
C PHE A 365 23.54 4.84 13.62
N PRO A 366 23.98 5.11 12.37
CA PRO A 366 25.31 5.70 12.17
C PRO A 366 25.39 7.08 12.82
N ARG A 367 26.60 7.42 13.29
CA ARG A 367 26.92 8.81 13.64
C ARG A 367 27.12 9.59 12.34
N GLY A 368 26.24 10.51 12.04
CA GLY A 368 26.28 11.36 10.87
C GLY A 368 25.92 12.79 11.20
N GLY A 369 26.13 13.70 10.27
CA GLY A 369 25.73 15.10 10.43
C GLY A 369 24.22 15.29 10.38
N ALA A 370 23.73 16.35 11.01
CA ALA A 370 22.32 16.73 10.96
C ALA A 370 21.84 17.11 9.54
N ASP A 371 22.77 17.40 8.64
CA ASP A 371 22.58 17.71 7.22
C ASP A 371 22.48 16.47 6.32
N GLU A 372 22.85 15.30 6.84
CA GLU A 372 22.74 14.04 6.11
C GLU A 372 21.28 13.58 6.05
N GLY A 373 20.67 13.62 4.87
CA GLY A 373 19.34 13.00 4.64
C GLY A 373 19.45 11.56 4.18
N PRO A 374 18.28 10.88 4.06
CA PRO A 374 18.24 9.53 3.51
C PRO A 374 18.88 9.46 2.14
N ARG A 375 19.74 8.47 1.93
CA ARG A 375 20.42 8.26 0.65
C ARG A 375 19.46 7.61 -0.33
N ARG A 376 19.35 8.17 -1.53
CA ARG A 376 18.69 7.52 -2.65
C ARG A 376 19.69 6.62 -3.34
N GLU A 377 19.82 5.40 -2.87
CA GLU A 377 20.60 4.41 -3.62
C GLU A 377 19.74 3.90 -4.79
N ARG A 378 20.36 3.80 -5.98
CA ARG A 378 19.74 3.22 -7.17
C ARG A 378 19.52 1.70 -7.05
N SER A 379 20.13 1.06 -6.08
CA SER A 379 19.95 -0.35 -5.78
C SER A 379 18.92 -0.51 -4.66
N SER A 380 17.90 -1.27 -4.97
CA SER A 380 16.82 -1.76 -4.14
C SER A 380 17.14 -1.89 -2.67
N GLY A 381 16.26 -1.36 -1.86
CA GLY A 381 16.11 -1.81 -0.48
C GLY A 381 16.00 -3.34 -0.43
N LEU A 382 16.39 -3.91 0.70
CA LEU A 382 16.24 -5.35 0.95
C LEU A 382 14.76 -5.71 0.83
N ILE A 383 14.34 -6.26 -0.31
CA ILE A 383 13.05 -6.92 -0.41
C ILE A 383 13.23 -8.31 0.19
N ALA A 384 12.65 -8.53 1.34
CA ALA A 384 12.66 -9.84 1.94
C ALA A 384 11.23 -10.30 2.18
N PHE A 385 10.97 -11.51 1.83
CA PHE A 385 9.65 -12.12 2.02
C PHE A 385 8.49 -11.28 1.47
N GLY A 386 8.73 -10.56 0.35
CA GLY A 386 7.71 -9.75 -0.32
C GLY A 386 7.48 -8.34 0.24
N LEU A 387 8.01 -7.97 1.41
CA LEU A 387 7.82 -6.63 1.99
C LEU A 387 8.86 -5.63 1.44
N PRO A 388 8.44 -4.43 0.97
CA PRO A 388 9.32 -3.37 0.49
C PRO A 388 9.86 -2.57 1.68
N TYR A 389 11.06 -2.87 2.11
CA TYR A 389 11.73 -2.11 3.16
C TYR A 389 12.41 -0.84 2.61
N ALA A 390 12.68 0.13 3.49
CA ALA A 390 13.36 1.37 3.12
C ALA A 390 14.73 1.09 2.47
N SER A 391 15.06 1.83 1.41
CA SER A 391 16.32 1.68 0.68
C SER A 391 17.56 2.10 1.51
N ASP A 392 17.41 3.11 2.37
CA ASP A 392 18.45 3.51 3.33
C ASP A 392 18.12 2.93 4.72
N PRO A 393 18.94 2.01 5.25
CA PRO A 393 18.70 1.41 6.56
C PRO A 393 19.02 2.33 7.74
N ALA A 394 19.56 3.52 7.52
CA ALA A 394 20.02 4.42 8.58
C ALA A 394 18.86 5.23 9.19
N VAL A 395 18.32 4.76 10.31
CA VAL A 395 17.26 5.45 11.07
C VAL A 395 17.67 6.90 11.42
N THR A 396 18.93 7.14 11.79
CA THR A 396 19.42 8.49 12.10
C THR A 396 19.32 9.45 10.93
N ARG A 397 19.55 9.03 9.67
CA ARG A 397 19.38 9.89 8.49
C ARG A 397 17.90 10.22 8.23
N HIS A 398 17.00 9.29 8.48
CA HIS A 398 15.55 9.56 8.38
C HIS A 398 15.11 10.55 9.47
N ILE A 399 15.64 10.44 10.70
CA ILE A 399 15.40 11.42 11.77
C ILE A 399 15.95 12.80 11.36
N ALA A 400 17.19 12.88 10.82
CA ALA A 400 17.75 14.14 10.34
C ALA A 400 16.89 14.78 9.24
N GLY A 401 16.42 13.97 8.29
CA GLY A 401 15.49 14.43 7.26
C GLY A 401 14.18 14.99 7.82
N PHE A 402 13.59 14.28 8.78
CA PHE A 402 12.37 14.70 9.46
C PHE A 402 12.57 16.01 10.26
N LEU A 403 13.62 16.12 11.05
CA LEU A 403 13.90 17.33 11.83
C LEU A 403 14.18 18.55 10.93
N ARG A 404 14.84 18.37 9.78
CA ARG A 404 15.06 19.45 8.80
C ARG A 404 13.77 19.93 8.15
N GLN A 405 12.83 19.05 7.85
CA GLN A 405 11.51 19.43 7.32
C GLN A 405 10.74 20.29 8.32
N HIS A 406 11.05 20.17 9.60
CA HIS A 406 10.42 20.91 10.68
C HIS A 406 11.41 21.85 11.41
N ALA A 407 12.43 22.35 10.70
CA ALA A 407 13.50 23.17 11.27
C ALA A 407 13.03 24.45 11.97
N THR A 408 11.88 24.99 11.58
CA THR A 408 11.23 26.14 12.24
C THR A 408 10.83 25.85 13.69
N ALA A 409 10.64 24.58 14.06
CA ALA A 409 10.36 24.19 15.44
C ALA A 409 11.59 24.15 16.33
N GLY A 410 12.80 24.16 15.75
CA GLY A 410 14.09 24.04 16.45
C GLY A 410 14.50 22.58 16.64
N TRP A 411 15.60 22.39 17.39
CA TRP A 411 16.09 21.05 17.77
C TRP A 411 15.35 20.56 19.01
N PRO A 412 15.06 19.23 19.13
CA PRO A 412 14.41 18.71 20.31
C PRO A 412 15.30 18.86 21.56
N ASP A 413 14.66 19.21 22.67
CA ASP A 413 15.30 19.33 24.00
C ASP A 413 15.22 18.01 24.76
N ALA A 414 14.20 17.21 24.48
CA ALA A 414 13.94 15.94 25.13
C ALA A 414 13.66 14.84 24.12
N LEU A 415 13.93 13.61 24.54
CA LEU A 415 13.77 12.41 23.72
C LEU A 415 13.00 11.35 24.49
N LEU A 416 11.89 10.87 23.92
CA LEU A 416 11.17 9.69 24.37
C LEU A 416 11.41 8.57 23.35
N LEU A 417 12.05 7.50 23.80
CA LEU A 417 12.29 6.29 23.04
C LEU A 417 11.24 5.23 23.36
N ASN A 418 10.64 4.64 22.33
CA ASN A 418 9.69 3.55 22.45
C ASN A 418 9.97 2.47 21.39
N GLY A 419 9.39 1.29 21.57
CA GLY A 419 9.56 0.13 20.70
C GLY A 419 10.68 -0.81 21.16
N GLY A 420 10.53 -2.08 20.79
CA GLY A 420 11.39 -3.18 21.27
C GLY A 420 12.86 -3.05 20.90
N VAL A 421 13.20 -2.28 19.85
CA VAL A 421 14.59 -2.02 19.44
C VAL A 421 15.36 -1.26 20.53
N PHE A 422 14.70 -0.37 21.25
CA PHE A 422 15.35 0.43 22.32
C PHE A 422 15.48 -0.29 23.67
N ARG A 423 15.16 -1.57 23.76
CA ARG A 423 15.62 -2.41 24.87
C ARG A 423 17.15 -2.53 24.91
N SER A 424 17.80 -2.35 23.75
CA SER A 424 19.26 -2.27 23.69
C SER A 424 19.73 -0.90 24.16
N GLU A 425 20.40 -0.86 25.31
CA GLU A 425 21.02 0.35 25.86
C GLU A 425 22.04 0.95 24.88
N ALA A 426 22.76 0.12 24.12
CA ALA A 426 23.73 0.56 23.13
C ALA A 426 23.07 1.38 22.01
N ILE A 427 21.90 0.95 21.52
CA ILE A 427 21.13 1.67 20.50
C ILE A 427 20.54 2.97 21.07
N ALA A 428 19.93 2.90 22.25
CA ALA A 428 19.34 4.06 22.91
C ALA A 428 20.41 5.14 23.21
N ALA A 429 21.55 4.76 23.76
CA ALA A 429 22.69 5.66 24.03
C ALA A 429 23.28 6.25 22.75
N ARG A 430 23.37 5.45 21.67
CA ARG A 430 23.86 5.92 20.37
C ARG A 430 22.95 7.01 19.80
N LEU A 431 21.64 6.79 19.78
CA LEU A 431 20.71 7.78 19.26
C LEU A 431 20.70 9.04 20.12
N HIS A 432 20.70 8.89 21.44
CA HIS A 432 20.75 10.02 22.37
C HIS A 432 22.02 10.87 22.16
N ALA A 433 23.17 10.23 22.02
CA ALA A 433 24.44 10.93 21.75
C ALA A 433 24.43 11.64 20.39
N THR A 434 23.96 10.98 19.34
CA THR A 434 23.88 11.56 17.98
C THR A 434 23.00 12.82 17.94
N LEU A 435 21.82 12.77 18.56
CA LEU A 435 20.94 13.93 18.64
C LEU A 435 21.51 15.04 19.55
N GLY A 436 22.23 14.67 20.61
CA GLY A 436 22.97 15.62 21.46
C GLY A 436 24.06 16.36 20.70
N ASP A 437 24.82 15.64 19.86
CA ASP A 437 25.84 16.23 18.99
C ASP A 437 25.19 17.23 17.98
N TRP A 438 24.07 16.91 17.38
CA TRP A 438 23.36 17.81 16.46
C TRP A 438 22.83 19.07 17.16
N ARG A 439 22.32 18.92 18.36
CA ARG A 439 21.83 20.03 19.17
C ARG A 439 22.95 20.88 19.75
N GLY A 440 24.14 20.31 19.92
CA GLY A 440 25.27 20.93 20.66
C GLY A 440 25.11 20.91 22.18
N ALA A 441 24.15 20.13 22.72
CA ALA A 441 23.92 19.94 24.15
C ALA A 441 23.19 18.62 24.42
N PRO A 442 23.33 17.98 25.55
CA PRO A 442 22.63 16.76 25.91
C PRO A 442 21.11 16.97 25.93
N LEU A 443 20.36 15.94 25.54
CA LEU A 443 18.91 15.93 25.62
C LEU A 443 18.44 15.42 26.98
N ILE A 444 17.26 15.83 27.39
CA ILE A 444 16.53 15.24 28.51
C ILE A 444 15.99 13.87 28.08
N ALA A 445 16.42 12.80 28.70
CA ALA A 445 15.88 11.47 28.43
C ALA A 445 14.56 11.31 29.17
N LEU A 446 13.47 11.20 28.44
CA LEU A 446 12.17 10.82 28.98
C LEU A 446 12.13 9.29 29.08
N HIS A 447 12.39 8.76 30.29
CA HIS A 447 12.54 7.34 30.49
C HIS A 447 11.21 6.59 30.30
N ASN A 448 11.20 5.61 29.39
CA ASN A 448 10.10 4.67 29.21
C ASN A 448 10.43 3.39 29.99
N ALA A 449 9.65 3.13 31.04
CA ALA A 449 9.92 2.03 31.97
C ALA A 449 9.76 0.64 31.32
N ASP A 450 8.81 0.51 30.36
CA ASP A 450 8.55 -0.74 29.64
C ASP A 450 7.98 -0.45 28.25
N PRO A 451 8.83 -0.39 27.24
CA PRO A 451 8.42 -0.05 25.88
C PRO A 451 7.49 -1.06 25.21
N ASP A 452 7.41 -2.32 25.72
CA ASP A 452 6.57 -3.34 25.12
C ASP A 452 5.09 -3.17 25.46
N VAL A 453 4.77 -2.51 26.56
CA VAL A 453 3.39 -2.35 27.03
C VAL A 453 2.95 -0.89 27.08
N ALA A 454 3.88 0.03 26.85
CA ALA A 454 3.63 1.47 26.94
C ALA A 454 2.51 1.91 25.99
N VAL A 455 2.48 1.37 24.78
CA VAL A 455 1.50 1.73 23.76
C VAL A 455 0.08 1.31 24.18
N ALA A 456 -0.12 0.08 24.66
CA ALA A 456 -1.42 -0.38 25.15
C ALA A 456 -1.89 0.41 26.40
N ARG A 457 -0.97 0.67 27.32
CA ARG A 457 -1.25 1.49 28.52
C ARG A 457 -1.58 2.94 28.16
N GLY A 458 -0.86 3.49 27.21
CA GLY A 458 -1.08 4.84 26.72
C GLY A 458 -2.41 5.00 25.98
N ALA A 459 -2.89 3.97 25.31
CA ALA A 459 -4.21 3.93 24.70
C ALA A 459 -5.33 4.07 25.78
N VAL A 460 -5.15 3.42 26.95
CA VAL A 460 -6.05 3.62 28.10
C VAL A 460 -5.91 5.02 28.67
N ALA A 461 -4.67 5.51 28.86
CA ALA A 461 -4.43 6.86 29.35
C ALA A 461 -5.05 7.94 28.43
N TYR A 462 -5.06 7.73 27.12
CA TYR A 462 -5.76 8.56 26.16
C TYR A 462 -7.29 8.53 26.38
N ALA A 463 -7.88 7.34 26.55
CA ALA A 463 -9.30 7.23 26.87
C ALA A 463 -9.65 7.98 28.17
N MET A 464 -8.79 7.91 29.19
CA MET A 464 -8.92 8.67 30.42
C MET A 464 -8.80 10.18 30.18
N ALA A 465 -7.81 10.62 29.39
CA ALA A 465 -7.58 12.03 29.07
C ALA A 465 -8.79 12.66 28.34
N ARG A 466 -9.43 11.93 27.44
CA ARG A 466 -10.67 12.34 26.76
C ARG A 466 -11.83 12.58 27.74
N ARG A 467 -11.81 11.92 28.87
CA ARG A 467 -12.80 12.08 29.96
C ARG A 467 -12.38 13.10 31.01
N GLY A 468 -11.23 13.75 30.85
CA GLY A 468 -10.70 14.71 31.80
C GLY A 468 -10.08 14.07 33.07
N LEU A 469 -9.75 12.77 33.01
CA LEU A 469 -9.22 11.99 34.13
C LEU A 469 -7.69 11.87 34.10
N ALA A 470 -7.06 12.29 33.02
CA ALA A 470 -5.61 12.30 32.82
C ALA A 470 -5.18 13.55 32.05
N PRO A 471 -3.88 13.93 32.09
CA PRO A 471 -3.36 15.01 31.25
C PRO A 471 -3.63 14.74 29.78
N ARG A 472 -4.02 15.79 29.05
CA ARG A 472 -4.32 15.72 27.62
C ARG A 472 -3.15 16.29 26.82
N ILE A 473 -2.75 15.59 25.77
CA ILE A 473 -1.92 16.15 24.74
C ILE A 473 -2.86 16.98 23.86
N GLY A 474 -2.60 18.27 23.75
CA GLY A 474 -3.28 19.13 22.80
C GLY A 474 -2.94 18.62 21.41
N GLY A 475 -3.95 18.38 20.62
CA GLY A 475 -3.77 17.87 19.29
C GLY A 475 -5.11 17.93 18.58
N GLY A 476 -5.39 19.06 17.97
CA GLY A 476 -6.27 19.10 16.84
C GLY A 476 -5.47 18.80 15.59
N SER A 477 -6.04 19.11 14.42
CA SER A 477 -5.33 18.98 13.15
C SER A 477 -3.92 19.57 13.22
N PRO A 478 -2.86 18.84 12.90
CA PRO A 478 -1.49 19.37 12.92
C PRO A 478 -1.26 20.40 11.81
N ARG A 479 -2.18 20.54 10.87
CA ARG A 479 -2.12 21.43 9.71
C ARG A 479 -3.49 21.99 9.35
N SER A 480 -3.47 23.12 8.65
CA SER A 480 -4.69 23.64 8.03
C SER A 480 -4.86 23.04 6.64
N TYR A 481 -6.11 22.76 6.25
CA TYR A 481 -6.47 22.22 4.95
C TYR A 481 -7.23 23.27 4.15
N PHE A 482 -6.88 23.37 2.86
CA PHE A 482 -7.40 24.39 1.97
C PHE A 482 -7.89 23.82 0.66
N LEU A 483 -8.92 24.47 0.10
CA LEU A 483 -9.41 24.24 -1.24
C LEU A 483 -8.94 25.41 -2.13
N PRO A 484 -7.97 25.23 -3.03
CA PRO A 484 -7.54 26.24 -3.98
C PRO A 484 -8.69 26.68 -4.89
N LEU A 485 -8.75 27.96 -5.20
CA LEU A 485 -9.75 28.55 -6.10
C LEU A 485 -9.19 28.89 -7.50
N ASP A 486 -7.87 28.80 -7.64
CA ASP A 486 -7.17 29.07 -8.90
C ASP A 486 -6.07 28.06 -9.15
N ASP A 487 -5.71 27.86 -10.42
CA ASP A 487 -4.67 26.90 -10.86
C ASP A 487 -3.28 27.27 -10.30
N ALA A 488 -3.03 28.53 -10.02
CA ALA A 488 -1.80 29.02 -9.41
C ALA A 488 -1.74 28.73 -7.90
N ARG A 489 -2.83 28.23 -7.31
CA ARG A 489 -2.97 27.99 -5.85
C ARG A 489 -2.64 29.23 -5.01
N SER A 490 -2.85 30.40 -5.58
CA SER A 490 -2.54 31.66 -4.90
C SER A 490 -3.59 32.00 -3.84
N ARG A 491 -4.87 31.67 -4.10
CA ARG A 491 -5.99 31.89 -3.20
C ARG A 491 -6.71 30.58 -2.92
N ALA A 492 -7.08 30.38 -1.65
CA ALA A 492 -7.74 29.15 -1.24
C ALA A 492 -8.74 29.41 -0.10
N VAL A 493 -9.75 28.57 0.01
CA VAL A 493 -10.70 28.57 1.13
C VAL A 493 -10.19 27.62 2.19
N CYS A 494 -10.09 28.06 3.45
CA CYS A 494 -9.77 27.19 4.58
C CYS A 494 -10.95 26.23 4.83
N VAL A 495 -10.69 24.95 4.72
CA VAL A 495 -11.68 23.87 4.91
C VAL A 495 -11.65 23.37 6.35
N LEU A 496 -10.45 23.14 6.87
CA LEU A 496 -10.24 22.72 8.25
C LEU A 496 -9.03 23.47 8.82
N PRO A 497 -9.21 24.34 9.82
CA PRO A 497 -8.11 25.03 10.48
C PRO A 497 -7.20 24.09 11.26
N GLN A 498 -5.93 24.46 11.39
CA GLN A 498 -5.00 23.84 12.34
C GLN A 498 -5.58 23.95 13.77
N GLY A 499 -5.38 22.91 14.58
CA GLY A 499 -5.94 22.85 15.95
C GLY A 499 -7.41 22.44 16.01
N SER A 500 -8.06 22.14 14.86
CA SER A 500 -9.44 21.63 14.86
C SER A 500 -9.53 20.31 15.61
N GLU A 501 -10.50 20.19 16.52
CA GLU A 501 -10.69 19.00 17.34
C GLU A 501 -11.17 17.80 16.50
N GLU A 502 -10.66 16.62 16.83
CA GLU A 502 -11.08 15.35 16.22
C GLU A 502 -12.56 15.04 16.52
N GLY A 503 -13.26 14.51 15.54
CA GLY A 503 -14.69 14.13 15.64
C GLY A 503 -15.66 15.32 15.63
N ARG A 504 -15.18 16.56 15.48
CA ARG A 504 -16.03 17.74 15.37
C ARG A 504 -16.27 18.10 13.91
N GLU A 505 -17.54 18.06 13.48
CA GLU A 505 -17.94 18.53 12.15
C GLU A 505 -17.84 20.07 12.08
N ILE A 506 -17.09 20.57 11.11
CA ILE A 506 -16.97 21.97 10.77
C ILE A 506 -17.66 22.20 9.44
N ARG A 507 -18.69 23.05 9.41
CA ARG A 507 -19.42 23.39 8.19
C ARG A 507 -18.94 24.72 7.64
N LEU A 508 -18.77 24.80 6.34
CA LEU A 508 -18.48 26.03 5.62
C LEU A 508 -19.80 26.75 5.32
N GLU A 509 -20.39 27.37 6.34
CA GLU A 509 -21.76 27.96 6.27
C GLU A 509 -21.88 29.11 5.26
N GLU A 510 -20.81 29.88 5.03
CA GLU A 510 -20.80 31.04 4.15
C GLU A 510 -20.44 30.71 2.69
N ARG A 511 -20.19 29.45 2.38
CA ARG A 511 -19.74 29.01 1.06
C ARG A 511 -20.66 27.94 0.49
N SER A 512 -21.18 28.21 -0.70
CA SER A 512 -21.95 27.23 -1.46
C SER A 512 -21.23 26.87 -2.75
N PHE A 513 -21.35 25.61 -3.15
CA PHE A 513 -20.76 25.05 -4.36
C PHE A 513 -21.88 24.49 -5.21
N GLU A 514 -21.69 24.53 -6.53
CA GLU A 514 -22.62 23.94 -7.48
C GLU A 514 -22.04 22.60 -7.96
N LEU A 515 -22.76 21.52 -7.71
CA LEU A 515 -22.40 20.17 -8.11
C LEU A 515 -23.32 19.70 -9.23
N ARG A 516 -22.76 19.16 -10.30
CA ARG A 516 -23.52 18.56 -11.39
C ARG A 516 -23.70 17.07 -11.15
N THR A 517 -24.95 16.60 -11.08
CA THR A 517 -25.24 15.19 -10.91
C THR A 517 -24.85 14.38 -12.13
N GLY A 518 -24.18 13.25 -11.92
CA GLY A 518 -23.72 12.35 -12.98
C GLY A 518 -22.48 12.81 -13.72
N GLU A 519 -21.86 13.89 -13.26
CA GLU A 519 -20.54 14.34 -13.72
C GLU A 519 -19.52 14.20 -12.57
N PRO A 520 -18.27 13.82 -12.87
CA PRO A 520 -17.24 13.77 -11.86
C PRO A 520 -16.87 15.19 -11.40
N VAL A 521 -16.77 15.35 -10.09
CA VAL A 521 -16.28 16.60 -9.49
C VAL A 521 -14.94 16.29 -8.83
N ARG A 522 -13.95 17.15 -9.10
CA ARG A 522 -12.61 17.06 -8.54
C ARG A 522 -12.36 18.25 -7.63
N PHE A 523 -11.90 17.95 -6.42
CA PHE A 523 -11.43 18.95 -5.46
C PHE A 523 -9.93 18.74 -5.26
N ASP A 524 -9.13 19.67 -5.75
CA ASP A 524 -7.71 19.70 -5.46
C ASP A 524 -7.53 20.32 -4.09
N MET A 525 -6.90 19.60 -3.18
CA MET A 525 -6.69 20.06 -1.80
C MET A 525 -5.20 20.32 -1.57
N VAL A 526 -4.92 21.27 -0.70
CA VAL A 526 -3.58 21.53 -0.20
C VAL A 526 -3.60 21.65 1.32
N SER A 527 -2.49 21.34 1.97
CA SER A 527 -2.31 21.54 3.40
C SER A 527 -1.04 22.33 3.70
N THR A 528 -1.03 23.07 4.79
CA THR A 528 0.18 23.72 5.31
C THR A 528 0.17 23.73 6.83
N THR A 529 1.36 23.66 7.41
CA THR A 529 1.60 23.91 8.84
C THR A 529 2.02 25.37 9.09
N GLU A 530 2.27 26.13 8.01
CA GLU A 530 2.73 27.51 8.14
C GLU A 530 1.58 28.47 8.44
N VAL A 531 1.75 29.23 9.51
CA VAL A 531 0.97 30.41 9.83
C VAL A 531 1.82 31.62 9.51
N ALA A 532 1.29 32.60 8.77
CA ALA A 532 2.04 33.82 8.49
C ALA A 532 2.47 34.50 9.80
N PRO A 533 3.72 34.98 9.91
CA PRO A 533 4.20 35.63 11.12
C PRO A 533 3.24 36.78 11.55
N GLY A 534 2.69 36.70 12.78
CA GLY A 534 1.75 37.67 13.32
C GLY A 534 0.31 37.56 12.82
N ALA A 535 -0.04 36.57 11.98
CA ALA A 535 -1.42 36.33 11.56
C ALA A 535 -2.10 35.34 12.50
N ALA A 536 -3.39 35.52 12.73
CA ALA A 536 -4.24 34.55 13.41
C ALA A 536 -4.45 33.33 12.52
N LEU A 537 -4.74 32.18 13.13
CA LEU A 537 -5.16 30.99 12.39
C LEU A 537 -6.41 31.29 11.55
N PRO A 538 -6.44 30.83 10.27
CA PRO A 538 -7.60 31.09 9.43
C PRO A 538 -8.82 30.36 9.98
N ARG A 539 -10.00 30.95 9.80
CA ARG A 539 -11.28 30.32 10.14
C ARG A 539 -11.77 29.44 8.99
N ALA A 540 -12.56 28.42 9.31
CA ALA A 540 -13.23 27.63 8.28
C ALA A 540 -14.12 28.55 7.40
N GLY A 541 -14.03 28.36 6.08
CA GLY A 541 -14.70 29.23 5.09
C GLY A 541 -13.95 30.50 4.73
N GLU A 542 -12.90 30.87 5.46
CA GLU A 542 -12.10 32.08 5.19
C GLU A 542 -11.27 31.92 3.91
N LEU A 543 -11.23 33.04 3.15
CA LEU A 543 -10.38 33.11 1.94
C LEU A 543 -8.98 33.55 2.34
N VAL A 544 -8.00 32.73 2.03
CA VAL A 544 -6.60 32.95 2.43
C VAL A 544 -5.71 33.04 1.20
N GLU A 545 -4.72 33.92 1.22
CA GLU A 545 -3.63 33.95 0.26
C GLU A 545 -2.56 32.93 0.68
N LEU A 546 -2.25 32.00 -0.24
CA LEU A 546 -1.22 30.98 -0.04
C LEU A 546 0.08 31.29 -0.81
N ALA A 547 0.10 32.39 -1.58
CA ALA A 547 1.29 32.79 -2.34
C ALA A 547 2.48 32.98 -1.40
N GLY A 548 3.60 32.35 -1.72
CA GLY A 548 4.84 32.42 -0.92
C GLY A 548 4.87 31.53 0.33
N ARG A 549 3.83 30.72 0.57
CA ARG A 549 3.83 29.71 1.64
C ARG A 549 4.22 28.33 1.10
N GLU A 550 4.88 27.54 1.93
CA GLU A 550 5.10 26.13 1.61
C GLU A 550 3.80 25.35 1.81
N VAL A 551 3.17 25.00 0.71
CA VAL A 551 1.93 24.20 0.71
C VAL A 551 2.21 22.80 0.18
N GLN A 552 1.71 21.80 0.88
CA GLN A 552 1.80 20.41 0.47
C GLN A 552 0.51 20.04 -0.29
N PRO A 553 0.59 19.69 -1.59
CA PRO A 553 -0.56 19.17 -2.31
C PRO A 553 -0.98 17.82 -1.70
N LEU A 554 -2.29 17.64 -1.55
CA LEU A 554 -2.90 16.37 -1.16
C LEU A 554 -3.40 15.63 -2.41
N PRO A 555 -3.61 14.32 -2.31
CA PRO A 555 -4.31 13.60 -3.34
C PRO A 555 -5.64 14.28 -3.64
N PRO A 556 -6.00 14.50 -4.91
CA PRO A 556 -7.26 15.12 -5.25
C PRO A 556 -8.43 14.25 -4.77
N ILE A 557 -9.43 14.88 -4.21
CA ILE A 557 -10.69 14.23 -3.84
C ILE A 557 -11.57 14.24 -5.08
N THR A 558 -12.00 13.07 -5.52
CA THR A 558 -12.90 12.94 -6.65
C THR A 558 -14.17 12.22 -6.23
N THR A 559 -15.32 12.73 -6.66
CA THR A 559 -16.60 12.08 -6.41
C THR A 559 -17.51 12.24 -7.61
N VAL A 560 -18.44 11.30 -7.76
CA VAL A 560 -19.54 11.42 -8.71
C VAL A 560 -20.82 11.45 -7.90
N VAL A 561 -21.50 12.59 -7.90
CA VAL A 561 -22.81 12.72 -7.28
C VAL A 561 -23.80 11.96 -8.15
N ARG A 562 -24.21 10.76 -7.74
CA ARG A 562 -25.13 9.92 -8.51
C ARG A 562 -26.49 10.61 -8.57
N ALA A 563 -27.03 10.73 -9.78
CA ALA A 563 -28.42 11.15 -9.96
C ALA A 563 -29.36 10.03 -9.48
N GLU A 564 -30.45 10.37 -8.80
CA GLU A 564 -31.52 9.42 -8.50
C GLU A 564 -32.07 8.85 -9.82
N GLN A 565 -32.42 7.56 -9.82
CA GLN A 565 -32.92 6.86 -11.01
C GLN A 565 -34.08 7.63 -11.65
N GLY A 566 -33.87 8.16 -12.87
CA GLY A 566 -34.93 8.87 -13.62
C GLY A 566 -34.95 10.39 -13.48
N GLY A 567 -34.05 11.00 -12.67
CA GLY A 567 -33.96 12.45 -12.47
C GLY A 567 -33.21 13.17 -13.60
N ALA A 568 -33.70 14.35 -14.03
CA ALA A 568 -32.97 15.22 -14.92
C ALA A 568 -31.64 15.67 -14.29
N ARG A 569 -30.55 15.76 -15.07
CA ARG A 569 -29.25 16.31 -14.63
C ARG A 569 -29.45 17.77 -14.21
N ARG A 570 -29.73 18.01 -12.94
CA ARG A 570 -29.85 19.35 -12.38
C ARG A 570 -28.65 19.67 -11.50
N PRO A 571 -28.11 20.88 -11.54
CA PRO A 571 -27.12 21.30 -10.59
C PRO A 571 -27.70 21.32 -9.17
N ILE A 572 -26.95 20.78 -8.21
CA ILE A 572 -27.29 20.78 -6.78
C ILE A 572 -26.42 21.83 -6.12
N ARG A 573 -27.03 22.75 -5.40
CA ARG A 573 -26.29 23.64 -4.50
C ARG A 573 -25.97 22.88 -3.24
N GLY A 574 -24.67 22.77 -2.93
CA GLY A 574 -24.15 22.09 -1.77
C GLY A 574 -23.23 22.97 -0.92
N GLY A 575 -23.21 22.75 0.37
CA GLY A 575 -22.18 23.22 1.29
C GLY A 575 -21.16 22.13 1.54
N LEU A 576 -19.95 22.47 2.00
CA LEU A 576 -18.95 21.52 2.46
C LEU A 576 -18.96 21.40 3.98
N ALA A 577 -18.82 20.19 4.46
CA ALA A 577 -18.53 19.88 5.86
C ALA A 577 -17.24 19.08 5.93
N ALA A 578 -16.37 19.46 6.86
CA ALA A 578 -15.10 18.82 7.10
C ALA A 578 -15.06 18.29 8.54
N THR A 579 -14.56 17.09 8.71
CA THR A 579 -14.32 16.49 10.02
C THR A 579 -12.94 15.89 10.03
N LEU A 580 -12.13 16.25 11.01
CA LEU A 580 -10.98 15.44 11.34
C LEU A 580 -11.48 14.19 12.03
N THR A 581 -11.35 13.03 11.39
CA THR A 581 -11.81 11.80 12.00
C THR A 581 -11.00 11.47 13.26
N GLU A 582 -11.52 10.61 14.10
CA GLU A 582 -10.83 10.13 15.30
C GLU A 582 -9.55 9.31 14.96
N VAL A 583 -9.35 9.02 13.69
CA VAL A 583 -8.14 8.38 13.13
C VAL A 583 -7.18 9.38 12.47
N GLY A 584 -7.44 10.69 12.60
CA GLY A 584 -6.58 11.75 12.06
C GLY A 584 -6.67 11.95 10.55
N THR A 585 -7.68 11.38 9.87
CA THR A 585 -7.94 11.60 8.44
C THR A 585 -8.96 12.71 8.25
N LEU A 586 -8.83 13.47 7.15
CA LEU A 586 -9.84 14.46 6.77
C LEU A 586 -11.02 13.74 6.10
N ASP A 587 -12.18 13.74 6.74
CA ASP A 587 -13.46 13.38 6.11
C ASP A 587 -14.13 14.66 5.59
N LEU A 588 -14.37 14.66 4.28
CA LEU A 588 -15.01 15.78 3.60
C LEU A 588 -16.37 15.32 3.04
N GLN A 589 -17.42 16.07 3.31
CA GLN A 589 -18.75 15.77 2.84
C GLN A 589 -19.35 16.97 2.13
N CYS A 590 -20.07 16.71 1.05
CA CYS A 590 -20.95 17.69 0.45
C CYS A 590 -22.36 17.50 1.02
N ILE A 591 -22.98 18.57 1.46
CA ILE A 591 -24.33 18.59 2.03
C ILE A 591 -25.23 19.43 1.12
N ALA A 592 -26.37 18.86 0.68
CA ALA A 592 -27.34 19.64 -0.08
C ALA A 592 -27.92 20.77 0.77
N LEU A 593 -27.96 21.99 0.22
CA LEU A 593 -28.49 23.16 0.94
C LEU A 593 -30.03 23.13 1.05
N ASP A 594 -30.69 22.46 0.13
CA ASP A 594 -32.14 22.29 0.11
C ASP A 594 -32.63 21.17 1.05
N ASP A 595 -31.77 20.17 1.30
CA ASP A 595 -32.04 19.05 2.20
C ASP A 595 -30.76 18.59 2.91
N PRO A 596 -30.50 19.01 4.17
CA PRO A 596 -29.30 18.64 4.93
C PRO A 596 -29.15 17.14 5.25
N THR A 597 -30.19 16.33 5.01
CA THR A 597 -30.10 14.87 5.16
C THR A 597 -29.42 14.21 3.96
N ARG A 598 -29.40 14.87 2.81
CA ARG A 598 -28.71 14.44 1.61
C ARG A 598 -27.25 14.83 1.69
N ARG A 599 -26.42 13.82 1.95
CA ARG A 599 -24.96 13.98 2.10
C ARG A 599 -24.23 13.06 1.14
N TRP A 600 -23.18 13.56 0.55
CA TRP A 600 -22.28 12.77 -0.30
C TRP A 600 -20.89 12.82 0.30
N GLN A 601 -20.37 11.66 0.66
CA GLN A 601 -19.00 11.55 1.12
C GLN A 601 -18.06 11.78 -0.05
N LEU A 602 -17.08 12.65 0.16
CA LEU A 602 -16.02 12.94 -0.77
C LEU A 602 -14.82 12.07 -0.36
N ALA A 603 -14.73 10.87 -0.91
CA ALA A 603 -13.69 9.93 -0.53
C ALA A 603 -12.35 10.30 -1.20
N PHE A 604 -11.27 10.30 -0.41
CA PHE A 604 -9.92 10.27 -0.97
C PHE A 604 -9.75 8.97 -1.73
N GLN A 605 -9.21 9.02 -2.94
CA GLN A 605 -8.84 7.80 -3.64
C GLN A 605 -7.60 7.18 -2.99
N LEU A 606 -7.79 6.01 -2.40
CA LEU A 606 -6.81 5.27 -1.60
C LEU A 606 -5.67 4.64 -2.42
N ARG A 607 -5.64 4.84 -3.72
CA ARG A 607 -4.54 4.44 -4.60
C ARG A 607 -3.71 5.65 -4.97
N THR A 608 -2.96 6.17 -4.03
CA THR A 608 -1.90 7.13 -4.35
C THR A 608 -0.65 6.34 -4.71
N PRO A 609 0.02 6.68 -5.82
CA PRO A 609 1.40 6.25 -6.02
C PRO A 609 2.25 6.76 -4.86
N ASP A 610 3.24 5.96 -4.46
CA ASP A 610 4.13 6.24 -3.34
C ASP A 610 4.48 7.71 -3.14
N ALA A 611 4.50 8.14 -1.89
CA ALA A 611 4.93 9.48 -1.47
C ALA A 611 6.39 9.81 -1.84
N ASP A 612 7.15 8.83 -2.35
CA ASP A 612 8.48 8.98 -2.94
C ASP A 612 8.47 9.24 -4.45
N ALA A 613 7.31 9.22 -5.11
CA ALA A 613 7.22 9.78 -6.45
C ALA A 613 7.60 11.28 -6.37
N PRO A 614 8.49 11.78 -7.23
CA PRO A 614 8.77 13.21 -7.28
C PRO A 614 7.42 13.91 -7.34
N VAL A 615 7.25 14.91 -6.46
CA VAL A 615 6.08 15.79 -6.42
C VAL A 615 5.61 15.99 -7.86
N ALA A 616 4.39 15.57 -8.16
CA ALA A 616 3.83 15.70 -9.49
C ALA A 616 4.17 17.10 -9.97
N ALA A 617 4.86 17.19 -11.10
CA ALA A 617 5.19 18.49 -11.70
C ALA A 617 3.90 19.32 -11.68
N PRO A 618 3.97 20.64 -11.42
CA PRO A 618 2.80 21.49 -11.39
C PRO A 618 1.94 21.13 -12.58
N ALA A 619 0.62 20.97 -12.37
CA ALA A 619 -0.30 20.49 -13.39
C ALA A 619 0.06 21.17 -14.70
N GLU A 620 0.59 20.41 -15.67
CA GLU A 620 1.03 21.01 -16.93
C GLU A 620 -0.18 21.71 -17.53
N ALA A 621 -0.05 23.01 -17.68
CA ALA A 621 -1.10 23.84 -18.25
C ALA A 621 -1.50 23.26 -19.61
N LEU A 622 -2.80 23.23 -19.88
CA LEU A 622 -3.28 22.79 -21.19
C LEU A 622 -2.64 23.67 -22.28
N PRO A 623 -2.19 23.09 -23.38
CA PRO A 623 -1.52 23.85 -24.43
C PRO A 623 -2.49 24.87 -25.08
N PRO A 624 -2.01 26.02 -25.60
CA PRO A 624 -2.85 27.12 -26.08
C PRO A 624 -3.87 26.74 -27.14
N ARG A 625 -3.67 25.63 -27.85
CA ARG A 625 -4.56 25.13 -28.93
C ARG A 625 -5.42 23.92 -28.50
N PHE A 626 -5.51 23.66 -27.20
CA PHE A 626 -6.23 22.49 -26.69
C PHE A 626 -7.72 22.54 -27.02
N ASP A 627 -8.36 23.72 -26.86
CA ASP A 627 -9.76 23.91 -27.20
C ASP A 627 -10.05 23.62 -28.69
N ILE A 628 -9.11 23.99 -29.58
CA ILE A 628 -9.23 23.70 -31.03
C ILE A 628 -9.15 22.19 -31.27
N ALA A 629 -8.39 21.46 -30.47
CA ALA A 629 -8.32 20.00 -30.53
C ALA A 629 -9.65 19.37 -30.09
N ILE A 630 -10.27 19.88 -29.03
CA ILE A 630 -11.60 19.44 -28.56
C ILE A 630 -12.65 19.73 -29.64
N GLU A 631 -12.65 20.92 -30.24
CA GLU A 631 -13.56 21.25 -31.34
C GLU A 631 -13.37 20.33 -32.58
N ALA A 632 -12.12 19.93 -32.87
CA ALA A 632 -11.86 18.96 -33.93
C ALA A 632 -12.49 17.59 -33.65
N ILE A 633 -12.42 17.11 -32.41
CA ILE A 633 -13.11 15.90 -31.98
C ILE A 633 -14.64 16.05 -32.10
N GLU A 634 -15.17 17.19 -31.65
CA GLU A 634 -16.59 17.50 -31.72
C GLU A 634 -17.12 17.54 -33.17
N ARG A 635 -16.35 18.11 -34.06
CA ARG A 635 -16.72 18.17 -35.49
C ARG A 635 -16.85 16.79 -36.10
N VAL A 636 -16.01 15.82 -35.69
CA VAL A 636 -16.03 14.45 -36.24
C VAL A 636 -17.08 13.58 -35.54
N PHE A 637 -17.22 13.66 -34.21
CA PHE A 637 -18.06 12.76 -33.45
C PHE A 637 -19.33 13.42 -32.86
N GLY A 638 -19.50 14.73 -32.95
CA GLY A 638 -20.59 15.51 -32.35
C GLY A 638 -21.97 15.29 -33.01
N ALA A 639 -22.93 16.20 -32.90
CA ALA A 639 -24.32 16.03 -33.35
C ALA A 639 -24.49 15.76 -34.85
N ARG A 640 -25.58 15.07 -35.24
CA ARG A 640 -25.81 14.57 -36.59
C ARG A 640 -26.06 15.63 -37.65
N ASP A 641 -26.28 16.88 -37.29
CA ASP A 641 -26.75 17.94 -38.22
C ASP A 641 -25.65 18.48 -39.15
N ARG A 642 -24.44 17.99 -39.06
CA ARG A 642 -23.36 18.34 -39.99
C ARG A 642 -22.90 17.10 -40.75
N ALA A 643 -23.08 17.12 -42.09
CA ALA A 643 -22.43 16.12 -42.94
C ALA A 643 -20.92 16.22 -42.76
N VAL A 644 -20.34 15.23 -42.07
CA VAL A 644 -18.90 15.15 -41.82
C VAL A 644 -18.22 14.70 -43.11
N ASP A 645 -17.30 15.49 -43.66
CA ASP A 645 -16.48 15.06 -44.77
C ASP A 645 -15.76 13.74 -44.41
N PRO A 646 -15.88 12.66 -45.15
CA PRO A 646 -15.15 11.39 -44.92
C PRO A 646 -13.64 11.59 -44.79
N ARG A 647 -13.09 12.64 -45.39
CA ARG A 647 -11.67 12.99 -45.25
C ARG A 647 -11.35 13.50 -43.84
N ALA A 648 -12.28 14.22 -43.19
CA ALA A 648 -12.07 14.77 -41.85
C ALA A 648 -11.83 13.65 -40.79
N VAL A 649 -12.54 12.53 -40.94
CA VAL A 649 -12.36 11.35 -40.08
C VAL A 649 -10.95 10.82 -40.20
N LYS A 650 -10.46 10.63 -41.43
CA LYS A 650 -9.11 10.10 -41.68
C LYS A 650 -8.00 11.05 -41.25
N GLN A 651 -8.26 12.35 -41.23
CA GLN A 651 -7.30 13.41 -40.93
C GLN A 651 -7.28 13.79 -39.43
N LEU A 652 -8.28 13.41 -38.64
CA LEU A 652 -8.41 13.89 -37.25
C LEU A 652 -7.17 13.61 -36.44
N ARG A 653 -6.60 12.39 -36.47
CA ARG A 653 -5.39 12.06 -35.75
C ARG A 653 -4.23 13.01 -36.11
N GLY A 654 -3.93 13.15 -37.38
CA GLY A 654 -2.85 14.05 -37.83
C GLY A 654 -3.11 15.52 -37.47
N ARG A 655 -4.38 15.93 -37.44
CA ARG A 655 -4.77 17.28 -36.98
C ARG A 655 -4.52 17.47 -35.47
N LEU A 656 -4.86 16.49 -34.64
CA LEU A 656 -4.56 16.55 -33.21
C LEU A 656 -3.05 16.60 -32.97
N GLU A 657 -2.27 15.77 -33.65
CA GLU A 657 -0.79 15.80 -33.60
C GLU A 657 -0.20 17.12 -34.08
N SER A 658 -0.79 17.77 -35.11
CA SER A 658 -0.35 19.09 -35.57
C SER A 658 -0.67 20.22 -34.60
N LEU A 659 -1.71 20.08 -33.78
CA LEU A 659 -2.14 21.08 -32.78
C LEU A 659 -1.38 20.95 -31.47
N LEU A 660 -1.14 19.71 -31.01
CA LEU A 660 -0.64 19.39 -29.69
C LEU A 660 0.78 18.80 -29.67
N GLY A 661 1.42 18.63 -30.83
CA GLY A 661 2.69 17.90 -30.97
C GLY A 661 2.51 16.38 -31.06
N GLY A 662 3.60 15.65 -31.18
CA GLY A 662 3.58 14.19 -31.28
C GLY A 662 2.85 13.54 -30.12
N ARG A 663 1.91 12.65 -30.42
CA ARG A 663 1.03 12.02 -29.41
C ARG A 663 1.77 11.22 -28.31
N GLU A 664 3.02 10.84 -28.54
CA GLU A 664 3.86 10.14 -27.57
C GLU A 664 4.30 11.08 -26.44
N GLN A 665 4.26 12.38 -26.68
CA GLN A 665 4.64 13.43 -25.73
C GLN A 665 3.44 13.96 -24.92
N TRP A 666 2.22 13.49 -25.16
CA TRP A 666 1.03 13.97 -24.45
C TRP A 666 1.01 13.38 -23.03
N PRO A 667 1.09 14.23 -21.99
CA PRO A 667 1.02 13.78 -20.60
C PRO A 667 -0.40 13.38 -20.22
N THR A 668 -0.55 12.66 -19.12
CA THR A 668 -1.84 12.21 -18.59
C THR A 668 -2.83 13.37 -18.43
N ALA A 669 -2.36 14.55 -17.99
CA ALA A 669 -3.16 15.77 -17.85
C ALA A 669 -3.83 16.24 -19.16
N TRP A 670 -3.24 15.96 -20.32
CA TRP A 670 -3.84 16.28 -21.63
C TRP A 670 -4.68 15.12 -22.17
N LEU A 671 -4.20 13.89 -21.95
CA LEU A 671 -4.84 12.68 -22.48
C LEU A 671 -6.25 12.47 -21.90
N ARG A 672 -6.44 12.71 -20.61
CA ARG A 672 -7.74 12.46 -19.94
C ARG A 672 -8.85 13.41 -20.39
N PRO A 673 -8.66 14.73 -20.51
CA PRO A 673 -9.66 15.60 -21.11
C PRO A 673 -9.96 15.29 -22.58
N LEU A 674 -8.98 14.84 -23.38
CA LEU A 674 -9.23 14.36 -24.75
C LEU A 674 -10.09 13.10 -24.75
N TYR A 675 -9.85 12.16 -23.83
CA TYR A 675 -10.69 11.00 -23.64
C TYR A 675 -12.12 11.39 -23.26
N ASP A 676 -12.29 12.30 -22.30
CA ASP A 676 -13.59 12.74 -21.83
C ASP A 676 -14.40 13.38 -22.98
N ALA A 677 -13.75 14.16 -23.85
CA ALA A 677 -14.36 14.71 -25.06
C ALA A 677 -14.80 13.63 -26.06
N LEU A 678 -14.00 12.58 -26.25
CA LEU A 678 -14.35 11.41 -27.07
C LEU A 678 -15.50 10.62 -26.46
N TRP A 679 -15.49 10.45 -25.12
CA TRP A 679 -16.50 9.71 -24.38
C TRP A 679 -17.88 10.37 -24.45
N GLN A 680 -17.97 11.67 -24.22
CA GLN A 680 -19.22 12.44 -24.34
C GLN A 680 -19.88 12.27 -25.71
N ARG A 681 -19.08 11.95 -26.73
CA ARG A 681 -19.50 11.79 -28.14
C ARG A 681 -19.41 10.35 -28.64
N ALA A 682 -19.35 9.39 -27.72
CA ALA A 682 -19.13 7.96 -28.03
C ALA A 682 -20.17 7.38 -29.01
N ARG A 683 -21.41 7.91 -29.04
CA ARG A 683 -22.45 7.51 -30.00
C ARG A 683 -22.04 7.81 -31.45
N GLY A 684 -21.21 8.82 -31.66
CA GLY A 684 -20.72 9.22 -33.01
C GLY A 684 -19.84 8.16 -33.68
N ARG A 685 -19.25 7.25 -32.92
CA ARG A 685 -18.43 6.14 -33.43
C ARG A 685 -19.18 5.22 -34.38
N HIS A 686 -20.48 5.06 -34.20
CA HIS A 686 -21.31 4.16 -35.01
C HIS A 686 -21.70 4.65 -36.39
N ARG A 687 -21.24 5.85 -36.84
CA ARG A 687 -21.57 6.43 -38.12
C ARG A 687 -21.02 5.65 -39.30
N SER A 688 -19.78 5.18 -39.20
CA SER A 688 -19.12 4.31 -40.16
C SER A 688 -18.00 3.51 -39.52
N ALA A 689 -17.49 2.52 -40.24
CA ALA A 689 -16.35 1.74 -39.82
C ALA A 689 -15.10 2.61 -39.52
N ASP A 690 -14.86 3.66 -40.32
CA ASP A 690 -13.74 4.60 -40.09
C ASP A 690 -13.92 5.38 -38.77
N HIS A 691 -15.15 5.81 -38.46
CA HIS A 691 -15.45 6.47 -37.20
C HIS A 691 -15.25 5.52 -36.01
N GLU A 692 -15.75 4.29 -36.06
CA GLU A 692 -15.62 3.32 -34.98
C GLU A 692 -14.16 2.96 -34.75
N ARG A 693 -13.42 2.66 -35.82
CA ARG A 693 -11.99 2.37 -35.74
C ARG A 693 -11.19 3.53 -35.14
N LEU A 694 -11.43 4.76 -35.61
CA LEU A 694 -10.70 5.93 -35.12
C LEU A 694 -11.02 6.25 -33.67
N TRP A 695 -12.29 6.14 -33.27
CA TRP A 695 -12.71 6.37 -31.88
C TRP A 695 -12.03 5.38 -30.94
N LEU A 696 -12.05 4.08 -31.27
CA LEU A 696 -11.38 3.04 -30.48
C LEU A 696 -9.87 3.30 -30.36
N SER A 697 -9.24 3.67 -31.48
CA SER A 697 -7.80 3.98 -31.50
C SER A 697 -7.44 5.15 -30.60
N LEU A 698 -8.18 6.27 -30.70
CA LEU A 698 -7.92 7.49 -29.94
C LEU A 698 -8.31 7.34 -28.47
N ALA A 699 -9.49 6.78 -28.18
CA ALA A 699 -9.97 6.60 -26.82
C ALA A 699 -9.05 5.64 -26.03
N GLY A 700 -8.63 4.52 -26.63
CA GLY A 700 -7.68 3.60 -26.03
C GLY A 700 -6.30 4.24 -25.81
N TRP A 701 -5.85 5.07 -26.75
CA TRP A 701 -4.60 5.83 -26.59
C TRP A 701 -4.68 6.83 -25.43
N CYS A 702 -5.79 7.56 -25.34
CA CYS A 702 -5.98 8.60 -24.33
C CYS A 702 -6.24 8.04 -22.92
N LEU A 703 -6.72 6.81 -22.78
CA LEU A 703 -7.00 6.21 -21.47
C LEU A 703 -5.93 5.23 -20.98
N ARG A 704 -4.96 4.83 -21.85
CA ARG A 704 -3.90 3.89 -21.44
C ARG A 704 -3.10 4.42 -20.25
N PRO A 705 -2.64 3.58 -19.33
CA PRO A 705 -2.86 2.14 -19.21
C PRO A 705 -4.17 1.77 -18.49
N GLY A 706 -5.09 2.68 -18.27
CA GLY A 706 -6.34 2.53 -17.55
C GLY A 706 -6.29 3.05 -16.11
N PHE A 707 -5.15 3.60 -15.72
CA PHE A 707 -4.92 4.23 -14.42
C PHE A 707 -3.89 5.36 -14.56
N GLY A 708 -3.70 6.15 -13.51
CA GLY A 708 -2.74 7.27 -13.46
C GLY A 708 -3.40 8.64 -13.30
N ASP A 709 -4.73 8.70 -13.36
CA ASP A 709 -5.54 9.87 -13.00
C ASP A 709 -6.59 9.44 -11.97
N PRO A 710 -6.91 10.28 -11.00
CA PRO A 710 -7.87 9.94 -9.93
C PRO A 710 -9.25 9.51 -10.42
N LEU A 711 -9.68 9.94 -11.61
CA LEU A 711 -10.97 9.57 -12.20
C LEU A 711 -10.92 8.34 -13.12
N ASP A 712 -9.77 7.70 -13.27
CA ASP A 712 -9.64 6.59 -14.20
C ASP A 712 -10.49 5.38 -13.80
N GLY A 713 -10.62 5.10 -12.50
CA GLY A 713 -11.55 4.06 -12.02
C GLY A 713 -12.98 4.29 -12.50
N TRP A 714 -13.49 5.52 -12.37
CA TRP A 714 -14.80 5.89 -12.88
C TRP A 714 -14.88 5.80 -14.42
N ARG A 715 -13.83 6.23 -15.14
CA ARG A 715 -13.80 6.12 -16.62
C ARG A 715 -13.86 4.66 -17.07
N ILE A 716 -13.18 3.79 -16.38
CA ILE A 716 -13.19 2.34 -16.65
C ILE A 716 -14.56 1.72 -16.38
N GLU A 717 -15.22 2.05 -15.26
CA GLU A 717 -16.59 1.59 -15.00
C GLU A 717 -17.56 1.98 -16.13
N GLN A 718 -17.42 3.18 -16.69
CA GLN A 718 -18.25 3.64 -17.80
C GLN A 718 -18.00 2.86 -19.10
N LEU A 719 -16.83 2.25 -19.27
CA LEU A 719 -16.50 1.48 -20.49
C LEU A 719 -17.18 0.12 -20.55
N TRP A 720 -17.46 -0.50 -19.41
CA TRP A 720 -17.93 -1.87 -19.37
C TRP A 720 -19.21 -2.13 -20.19
N PRO A 721 -20.22 -1.26 -20.19
CA PRO A 721 -21.39 -1.40 -21.07
C PRO A 721 -21.06 -1.34 -22.58
N ILE A 722 -19.90 -0.81 -22.98
CA ILE A 722 -19.46 -0.89 -24.37
C ILE A 722 -18.96 -2.29 -24.71
N PHE A 723 -18.27 -2.95 -23.79
CA PHE A 723 -17.80 -4.31 -23.98
C PHE A 723 -18.95 -5.27 -24.24
N GLU A 724 -20.01 -5.20 -23.46
CA GLU A 724 -21.20 -6.05 -23.59
C GLU A 724 -21.92 -5.87 -24.93
N ARG A 725 -21.87 -4.67 -25.52
CA ARG A 725 -22.53 -4.35 -26.80
C ARG A 725 -21.68 -4.70 -28.01
N GLY A 726 -20.36 -4.84 -27.84
CA GLY A 726 -19.44 -5.08 -28.92
C GLY A 726 -19.31 -3.90 -29.91
N VAL A 727 -18.88 -4.21 -31.14
CA VAL A 727 -18.70 -3.26 -32.22
C VAL A 727 -19.83 -3.33 -33.22
N ARG A 728 -20.22 -2.19 -33.78
CA ARG A 728 -21.27 -2.14 -34.82
C ARG A 728 -20.76 -2.58 -36.21
N HIS A 729 -19.52 -2.28 -36.52
CA HIS A 729 -18.92 -2.60 -37.82
C HIS A 729 -17.95 -3.79 -37.72
N GLY A 730 -18.33 -4.84 -37.00
CA GLY A 730 -17.50 -6.04 -36.75
C GLY A 730 -17.12 -6.83 -38.01
N GLY A 731 -17.77 -6.62 -39.15
CA GLY A 731 -17.34 -7.17 -40.45
C GLY A 731 -15.99 -6.64 -40.94
N VAL A 732 -15.55 -5.47 -40.44
CA VAL A 732 -14.30 -4.82 -40.90
C VAL A 732 -13.14 -5.26 -39.97
N ARG A 733 -12.13 -5.97 -40.52
CA ARG A 733 -10.98 -6.46 -39.77
C ARG A 733 -10.31 -5.37 -38.93
N GLN A 734 -10.08 -4.18 -39.53
CA GLN A 734 -9.42 -3.08 -38.81
C GLN A 734 -10.18 -2.58 -37.57
N VAL A 735 -11.53 -2.65 -37.59
CA VAL A 735 -12.35 -2.30 -36.42
C VAL A 735 -12.14 -3.33 -35.31
N ARG A 736 -12.10 -4.62 -35.66
CA ARG A 736 -11.86 -5.69 -34.68
C ARG A 736 -10.45 -5.58 -34.03
N THR A 737 -9.42 -5.34 -34.84
CA THR A 737 -8.05 -5.15 -34.32
C THR A 737 -7.96 -3.94 -33.37
N GLU A 738 -8.59 -2.80 -33.73
CA GLU A 738 -8.60 -1.64 -32.80
C GLU A 738 -9.44 -1.90 -31.54
N TRP A 739 -10.48 -2.73 -31.61
CA TRP A 739 -11.26 -3.17 -30.45
C TRP A 739 -10.38 -3.91 -29.42
N TRP A 740 -9.64 -4.90 -29.87
CA TRP A 740 -8.76 -5.66 -28.98
C TRP A 740 -7.55 -4.85 -28.52
N THR A 741 -7.03 -3.97 -29.37
CA THR A 741 -5.98 -3.01 -28.98
C THR A 741 -6.49 -2.05 -27.91
N PHE A 742 -7.74 -1.60 -28.00
CA PHE A 742 -8.37 -0.74 -27.01
C PHE A 742 -8.42 -1.42 -25.62
N TRP A 743 -8.96 -2.63 -25.55
CA TRP A 743 -9.08 -3.37 -24.30
C TRP A 743 -7.71 -3.73 -23.71
N ARG A 744 -6.77 -4.12 -24.53
CA ARG A 744 -5.37 -4.32 -24.11
C ARG A 744 -4.77 -3.06 -23.47
N ARG A 745 -5.02 -1.89 -24.06
CA ARG A 745 -4.50 -0.61 -23.58
C ARG A 745 -5.03 -0.21 -22.22
N VAL A 746 -6.27 -0.53 -21.93
CA VAL A 746 -6.95 -0.17 -20.68
C VAL A 746 -6.96 -1.29 -19.64
N ALA A 747 -6.35 -2.43 -19.96
CA ALA A 747 -6.36 -3.62 -19.10
C ALA A 747 -5.84 -3.37 -17.68
N GLY A 748 -4.89 -2.46 -17.50
CA GLY A 748 -4.36 -2.09 -16.19
C GLY A 748 -5.38 -1.43 -15.25
N GLY A 749 -6.44 -0.82 -15.79
CA GLY A 749 -7.53 -0.24 -15.00
C GLY A 749 -8.66 -1.21 -14.66
N LEU A 750 -8.71 -2.37 -15.33
CA LEU A 750 -9.73 -3.39 -15.10
C LEU A 750 -9.41 -4.20 -13.84
N ASP A 751 -10.43 -4.56 -13.07
CA ASP A 751 -10.30 -5.50 -11.95
C ASP A 751 -10.14 -6.95 -12.42
N GLY A 752 -10.03 -7.89 -11.47
CA GLY A 752 -9.85 -9.32 -11.77
C GLY A 752 -11.05 -9.92 -12.51
N GLU A 753 -12.28 -9.56 -12.11
CA GLU A 753 -13.52 -10.08 -12.70
C GLU A 753 -13.66 -9.65 -14.16
N ALA A 754 -13.41 -8.37 -14.45
CA ALA A 754 -13.43 -7.85 -15.80
C ALA A 754 -12.33 -8.48 -16.68
N GLN A 755 -11.13 -8.72 -16.12
CA GLN A 755 -10.07 -9.40 -16.84
C GLN A 755 -10.38 -10.88 -17.11
N GLU A 756 -11.01 -11.59 -16.17
CA GLU A 756 -11.49 -12.96 -16.40
C GLU A 756 -12.58 -13.01 -17.46
N ARG A 757 -13.46 -12.02 -17.52
CA ARG A 757 -14.46 -11.93 -18.59
C ARG A 757 -13.80 -11.72 -19.97
N LEU A 758 -12.74 -10.89 -20.06
CA LEU A 758 -11.95 -10.76 -21.29
C LEU A 758 -11.22 -12.07 -21.65
N LEU A 759 -10.77 -12.83 -20.65
CA LEU A 759 -10.13 -14.13 -20.84
C LEU A 759 -11.09 -15.16 -21.46
N GLN A 760 -12.38 -15.10 -21.16
CA GLN A 760 -13.38 -15.97 -21.81
C GLN A 760 -13.45 -15.71 -23.32
N ASP A 761 -13.48 -14.43 -23.74
CA ASP A 761 -13.48 -14.07 -25.16
C ASP A 761 -12.14 -14.43 -25.83
N PHE A 762 -11.01 -14.31 -25.09
CA PHE A 762 -9.69 -14.77 -25.51
C PHE A 762 -9.72 -16.28 -25.82
N ALA A 763 -10.22 -17.09 -24.90
CA ALA A 763 -10.32 -18.55 -25.07
C ALA A 763 -11.23 -18.92 -26.26
N LEU A 764 -12.38 -18.28 -26.39
CA LEU A 764 -13.33 -18.50 -27.50
C LEU A 764 -12.75 -18.13 -28.88
N ASN A 765 -11.85 -17.14 -28.95
CA ASN A 765 -11.19 -16.75 -30.19
C ASN A 765 -10.07 -17.70 -30.61
N LEU A 766 -9.46 -18.41 -29.65
CA LEU A 766 -8.35 -19.34 -29.91
C LEU A 766 -8.79 -20.78 -30.06
N GLN A 767 -10.00 -21.14 -29.64
CA GLN A 767 -10.61 -22.44 -29.93
C GLN A 767 -10.90 -22.54 -31.44
N GLY A 768 -10.32 -23.53 -32.09
CA GLY A 768 -10.58 -23.83 -33.49
C GLY A 768 -12.05 -24.22 -33.70
N ASP A 769 -12.52 -24.20 -34.96
CA ASP A 769 -13.88 -24.59 -35.38
C ASP A 769 -14.25 -26.05 -35.00
N GLU A 770 -13.32 -26.87 -34.57
CA GLU A 770 -13.51 -28.26 -34.17
C GLU A 770 -14.21 -28.46 -32.80
N ALA A 771 -14.27 -27.41 -31.98
CA ALA A 771 -14.82 -27.46 -30.60
C ALA A 771 -16.36 -27.40 -30.52
N GLY A 772 -17.10 -27.34 -31.62
CA GLY A 772 -18.56 -27.49 -31.65
C GLY A 772 -19.34 -26.36 -30.95
N ILE A 773 -18.76 -25.19 -30.77
CA ILE A 773 -19.46 -24.04 -30.18
C ILE A 773 -20.45 -23.47 -31.15
N HIS A 774 -21.72 -23.84 -30.98
CA HIS A 774 -22.79 -23.41 -31.88
C HIS A 774 -23.35 -22.02 -31.57
N GLU A 775 -23.09 -21.44 -30.37
CA GLU A 775 -23.57 -20.12 -29.99
C GLU A 775 -22.46 -19.25 -29.38
N ARG A 776 -22.13 -18.16 -30.06
CA ARG A 776 -21.25 -17.12 -29.53
C ARG A 776 -22.06 -16.14 -28.68
N PRO A 777 -21.49 -15.61 -27.57
CA PRO A 777 -22.21 -14.65 -26.73
C PRO A 777 -22.63 -13.41 -27.54
N PRO A 778 -23.74 -12.73 -27.14
CA PRO A 778 -24.10 -11.46 -27.73
C PRO A 778 -22.95 -10.45 -27.60
N GLY A 779 -22.67 -9.69 -28.64
CA GLY A 779 -21.58 -8.70 -28.62
C GLY A 779 -20.17 -9.27 -28.85
N PHE A 780 -20.03 -10.58 -29.04
CA PHE A 780 -18.76 -11.22 -29.32
C PHE A 780 -18.04 -10.65 -30.55
N VAL A 781 -16.76 -10.30 -30.40
CA VAL A 781 -15.93 -9.76 -31.48
C VAL A 781 -14.82 -10.76 -31.81
N VAL A 782 -14.74 -11.15 -33.08
CA VAL A 782 -13.70 -12.04 -33.58
C VAL A 782 -12.32 -11.32 -33.55
N GLY A 783 -11.31 -11.91 -32.87
CA GLY A 783 -9.93 -11.42 -32.83
C GLY A 783 -8.99 -12.22 -33.72
N GLY A 784 -7.91 -11.58 -34.17
CA GLY A 784 -6.79 -12.27 -34.78
C GLY A 784 -5.89 -12.92 -33.72
N PHE A 785 -5.09 -13.89 -34.12
CA PHE A 785 -4.15 -14.59 -33.21
C PHE A 785 -3.26 -13.59 -32.44
N ASP A 786 -2.60 -12.67 -33.15
CA ASP A 786 -1.72 -11.65 -32.53
C ASP A 786 -2.46 -10.73 -31.58
N ASP A 787 -3.70 -10.32 -31.92
CA ASP A 787 -4.54 -9.51 -31.07
C ASP A 787 -4.83 -10.22 -29.75
N MET A 788 -5.13 -11.55 -29.82
CA MET A 788 -5.41 -12.38 -28.66
C MET A 788 -4.17 -12.63 -27.81
N VAL A 789 -3.05 -13.00 -28.41
CA VAL A 789 -1.79 -13.22 -27.69
C VAL A 789 -1.38 -11.98 -26.90
N ARG A 790 -1.48 -10.81 -27.53
CA ARG A 790 -1.16 -9.53 -26.88
C ARG A 790 -2.14 -9.16 -25.77
N LEU A 791 -3.43 -9.47 -25.95
CA LEU A 791 -4.44 -9.28 -24.91
C LEU A 791 -4.15 -10.19 -23.71
N GLY A 792 -4.05 -11.51 -23.92
CA GLY A 792 -3.83 -12.48 -22.85
C GLY A 792 -2.60 -12.15 -22.00
N ALA A 793 -1.50 -11.75 -22.64
CA ALA A 793 -0.29 -11.32 -21.93
C ALA A 793 -0.48 -10.03 -21.13
N SER A 794 -1.53 -9.24 -21.41
CA SER A 794 -1.83 -8.00 -20.69
C SER A 794 -2.84 -8.19 -19.55
N LEU A 795 -3.38 -9.39 -19.34
CA LEU A 795 -4.31 -9.68 -18.26
C LEU A 795 -3.56 -10.13 -16.99
N GLU A 796 -2.96 -9.18 -16.28
CA GLU A 796 -2.08 -9.50 -15.14
C GLU A 796 -2.85 -9.86 -13.85
N ARG A 797 -4.18 -9.61 -13.78
CA ARG A 797 -5.01 -9.89 -12.61
C ARG A 797 -5.84 -11.17 -12.72
N ILE A 798 -5.66 -11.95 -13.77
CA ILE A 798 -6.26 -13.27 -13.90
C ILE A 798 -5.59 -14.29 -12.95
N PRO A 799 -6.26 -15.40 -12.58
CA PRO A 799 -5.68 -16.45 -11.77
C PRO A 799 -4.36 -16.98 -12.33
N VAL A 800 -3.43 -17.28 -11.43
CA VAL A 800 -2.07 -17.77 -11.80
C VAL A 800 -2.13 -19.04 -12.65
N ALA A 801 -3.08 -19.95 -12.36
CA ALA A 801 -3.27 -21.17 -13.14
C ALA A 801 -3.48 -20.86 -14.63
N HIS A 802 -4.33 -19.89 -14.95
CA HIS A 802 -4.61 -19.51 -16.34
C HIS A 802 -3.39 -18.85 -17.01
N LYS A 803 -2.57 -18.10 -16.24
CA LYS A 803 -1.31 -17.56 -16.79
C LYS A 803 -0.35 -18.67 -17.16
N VAL A 804 -0.28 -19.72 -16.33
CA VAL A 804 0.55 -20.91 -16.61
C VAL A 804 0.04 -21.63 -17.84
N GLU A 805 -1.25 -21.92 -17.93
CA GLU A 805 -1.87 -22.57 -19.10
C GLU A 805 -1.61 -21.82 -20.41
N ILE A 806 -1.78 -20.48 -20.39
CA ILE A 806 -1.50 -19.64 -21.58
C ILE A 806 -0.01 -19.71 -21.93
N GLY A 807 0.87 -19.60 -20.93
CA GLY A 807 2.32 -19.62 -21.15
C GLY A 807 2.79 -20.97 -21.70
N ASP A 808 2.32 -22.09 -21.14
CA ASP A 808 2.64 -23.44 -21.61
C ASP A 808 2.17 -23.64 -23.04
N TRP A 809 0.92 -23.25 -23.35
CA TRP A 809 0.38 -23.32 -24.70
C TRP A 809 1.19 -22.47 -25.71
N LEU A 810 1.66 -21.28 -25.32
CA LEU A 810 2.51 -20.44 -26.18
C LEU A 810 3.89 -21.07 -26.39
N ILE A 811 4.50 -21.67 -25.36
CA ILE A 811 5.79 -22.36 -25.45
C ILE A 811 5.71 -23.60 -26.33
N GLU A 812 4.63 -24.39 -26.27
CA GLU A 812 4.40 -25.51 -27.16
C GLU A 812 4.37 -25.08 -28.62
N ARG A 813 3.70 -23.97 -28.93
CA ARG A 813 3.68 -23.42 -30.29
C ARG A 813 5.06 -22.94 -30.75
N VAL A 814 5.86 -22.33 -29.87
CA VAL A 814 7.25 -21.97 -30.20
C VAL A 814 8.08 -23.18 -30.52
N ARG A 815 7.92 -24.29 -29.78
CA ARG A 815 8.63 -25.56 -30.01
C ARG A 815 8.17 -26.24 -31.28
N ALA A 816 6.90 -26.13 -31.66
CA ALA A 816 6.31 -26.76 -32.84
C ALA A 816 6.65 -26.05 -34.17
N GLN A 817 7.15 -24.80 -34.11
CA GLN A 817 7.58 -24.09 -35.32
C GLN A 817 8.89 -24.68 -35.84
N PRO A 818 8.94 -25.26 -37.06
CA PRO A 818 10.18 -25.76 -37.62
C PRO A 818 11.13 -24.59 -37.83
N VAL A 819 12.35 -24.68 -37.32
CA VAL A 819 13.47 -23.79 -37.70
C VAL A 819 13.57 -23.86 -39.24
N ALA A 820 13.17 -22.76 -39.91
CA ALA A 820 13.27 -22.68 -41.35
C ALA A 820 14.73 -22.82 -41.74
N SER A 821 15.13 -24.01 -42.17
CA SER A 821 16.43 -24.25 -42.82
C SER A 821 16.41 -23.42 -44.11
N ALA A 822 17.36 -22.50 -44.22
CA ALA A 822 17.62 -21.78 -45.44
C ALA A 822 17.99 -22.77 -46.56
N SER A 823 17.02 -23.21 -47.33
CA SER A 823 17.25 -23.84 -48.61
C SER A 823 16.40 -23.13 -49.66
N THR A 824 17.10 -22.34 -50.45
CA THR A 824 16.71 -21.88 -51.80
C THR A 824 16.17 -23.02 -52.61
N THR A 825 14.87 -22.96 -53.00
CA THR A 825 14.38 -23.22 -54.37
C THR A 825 12.87 -22.99 -54.45
N ALA A 826 12.56 -22.07 -55.35
CA ALA A 826 11.42 -21.93 -56.24
C ALA A 826 9.98 -22.36 -55.83
N ALA A 827 9.16 -21.34 -55.68
CA ALA A 827 7.83 -21.15 -56.25
C ALA A 827 6.71 -22.18 -55.97
N ALA A 828 5.84 -21.83 -55.06
CA ALA A 828 4.39 -21.96 -55.24
C ALA A 828 3.70 -20.77 -54.53
N PRO A 829 2.64 -20.15 -55.09
CA PRO A 829 2.01 -18.99 -54.48
C PRO A 829 1.14 -19.42 -53.30
N VAL A 830 1.62 -19.19 -52.09
CA VAL A 830 0.82 -19.26 -50.91
C VAL A 830 0.06 -17.97 -50.75
N ALA A 831 -1.24 -18.08 -50.55
CA ALA A 831 -2.18 -16.99 -50.34
C ALA A 831 -1.64 -15.93 -49.36
N SER A 832 -1.71 -14.72 -49.83
CA SER A 832 -1.32 -13.47 -49.15
C SER A 832 -1.74 -13.37 -47.69
N GLY A 833 -0.80 -13.10 -46.81
CA GLY A 833 -1.06 -12.31 -45.59
C GLY A 833 -0.48 -12.72 -44.26
N SER A 834 0.73 -13.28 -44.19
CA SER A 834 1.47 -13.28 -42.93
C SER A 834 2.84 -12.65 -43.12
N PRO A 835 3.09 -11.47 -42.52
CA PRO A 835 4.45 -10.97 -42.44
C PRO A 835 5.22 -11.84 -41.42
N ALA A 836 6.51 -11.98 -41.62
CA ALA A 836 7.48 -12.68 -40.77
C ALA A 836 7.48 -12.01 -39.36
N GLY A 837 6.59 -12.44 -38.45
CA GLY A 837 6.37 -11.78 -37.17
C GLY A 837 5.67 -12.60 -36.09
N ASP A 838 5.00 -13.70 -36.43
CA ASP A 838 4.18 -14.48 -35.48
C ASP A 838 4.97 -14.96 -34.23
N GLY A 839 6.26 -15.23 -34.34
CA GLY A 839 7.11 -15.69 -33.23
C GLY A 839 7.47 -14.61 -32.20
N ALA A 840 7.67 -13.37 -32.63
CA ALA A 840 8.14 -12.30 -31.75
C ALA A 840 7.10 -11.87 -30.72
N TRP A 841 5.82 -11.80 -31.09
CA TRP A 841 4.73 -11.51 -30.15
C TRP A 841 4.45 -12.66 -29.19
N THR A 842 4.60 -13.89 -29.65
CA THR A 842 4.48 -15.09 -28.82
C THR A 842 5.51 -15.09 -27.70
N LEU A 843 6.78 -14.82 -28.02
CA LEU A 843 7.86 -14.76 -27.02
C LEU A 843 7.73 -13.53 -26.11
N TRP A 844 7.34 -12.37 -26.65
CA TRP A 844 7.01 -11.20 -25.84
C TRP A 844 5.91 -11.51 -24.82
N ALA A 845 4.87 -12.22 -25.23
CA ALA A 845 3.77 -12.60 -24.36
C ALA A 845 4.22 -13.54 -23.23
N VAL A 846 5.05 -14.55 -23.53
CA VAL A 846 5.61 -15.43 -22.50
C VAL A 846 6.50 -14.64 -21.54
N GLY A 847 7.36 -13.75 -22.05
CA GLY A 847 8.21 -12.89 -21.22
C GLY A 847 7.40 -11.96 -20.29
N ARG A 848 6.23 -11.51 -20.75
CA ARG A 848 5.33 -10.67 -19.96
C ARG A 848 4.53 -11.46 -18.92
N LEU A 849 3.92 -12.59 -19.31
CA LEU A 849 3.20 -13.47 -18.41
C LEU A 849 4.10 -13.99 -17.28
N GLY A 850 5.34 -14.32 -17.62
CA GLY A 850 6.34 -14.81 -16.68
C GLY A 850 7.15 -13.76 -15.97
N ALA A 851 6.86 -12.46 -16.15
CA ALA A 851 7.60 -11.38 -15.51
C ALA A 851 7.63 -11.55 -13.97
N ARG A 852 8.82 -11.44 -13.37
CA ARG A 852 9.00 -11.56 -11.92
C ARG A 852 8.52 -10.30 -11.17
N ALA A 853 8.47 -9.15 -11.85
CA ALA A 853 7.86 -7.92 -11.40
C ALA A 853 6.74 -7.54 -12.38
N PRO A 854 5.46 -7.71 -12.02
CA PRO A 854 4.33 -7.36 -12.87
C PRO A 854 4.25 -5.84 -13.05
N LEU A 855 3.66 -5.36 -14.16
CA LEU A 855 3.51 -3.93 -14.42
C LEU A 855 2.41 -3.28 -13.56
N TYR A 856 1.29 -3.98 -13.39
CA TYR A 856 0.12 -3.50 -12.63
C TYR A 856 -0.65 -4.63 -11.94
N GLY A 857 -0.23 -5.84 -12.14
CA GLY A 857 -0.71 -7.00 -11.40
C GLY A 857 -0.12 -7.03 -9.99
N SER A 858 -0.75 -7.77 -9.10
CA SER A 858 -0.22 -7.95 -7.76
C SER A 858 1.01 -8.86 -7.75
N ALA A 859 1.96 -8.54 -6.88
CA ALA A 859 3.20 -9.31 -6.72
C ALA A 859 2.96 -10.80 -6.37
N HIS A 860 1.83 -11.14 -5.75
CA HIS A 860 1.45 -12.53 -5.47
C HIS A 860 0.87 -13.27 -6.68
N GLY A 861 0.43 -12.55 -7.71
CA GLY A 861 -0.11 -13.10 -8.95
C GLY A 861 0.93 -13.47 -10.00
N VAL A 862 2.18 -13.64 -9.62
CA VAL A 862 3.29 -14.02 -10.51
C VAL A 862 3.31 -15.54 -10.69
N VAL A 863 3.61 -16.02 -11.89
CA VAL A 863 3.68 -17.47 -12.16
C VAL A 863 4.77 -18.14 -11.31
N PRO A 864 4.59 -19.40 -10.88
CA PRO A 864 5.57 -20.13 -10.09
C PRO A 864 6.96 -20.19 -10.77
N VAL A 865 8.00 -20.27 -9.95
CA VAL A 865 9.39 -20.32 -10.44
C VAL A 865 9.61 -21.52 -11.36
N ASP A 866 9.01 -22.67 -11.04
CA ASP A 866 9.17 -23.90 -11.85
C ASP A 866 8.59 -23.75 -13.27
N ALA A 867 7.41 -23.12 -13.41
CA ALA A 867 6.84 -22.81 -14.72
C ALA A 867 7.72 -21.85 -15.51
N ALA A 868 8.19 -20.78 -14.85
CA ALA A 868 9.09 -19.82 -15.48
C ALA A 868 10.44 -20.44 -15.91
N LEU A 869 10.98 -21.38 -15.13
CA LEU A 869 12.18 -22.16 -15.47
C LEU A 869 11.94 -23.00 -16.73
N GLY A 870 10.81 -23.72 -16.80
CA GLY A 870 10.44 -24.50 -17.97
C GLY A 870 10.33 -23.66 -19.25
N TRP A 871 9.76 -22.47 -19.16
CA TRP A 871 9.65 -21.52 -20.27
C TRP A 871 11.02 -20.94 -20.65
N LEU A 872 11.83 -20.59 -19.66
CA LEU A 872 13.16 -20.06 -19.90
C LEU A 872 14.10 -21.09 -20.56
N ASP A 873 14.07 -22.37 -20.13
CA ASP A 873 14.85 -23.42 -20.74
C ASP A 873 14.46 -23.63 -22.21
N ALA A 874 13.17 -23.56 -22.54
CA ALA A 874 12.71 -23.58 -23.93
C ALA A 874 13.28 -22.40 -24.74
N MET A 875 13.29 -21.18 -24.17
CA MET A 875 13.87 -20.00 -24.81
C MET A 875 15.38 -20.09 -24.97
N LEU A 876 16.08 -20.63 -23.98
CA LEU A 876 17.53 -20.85 -24.04
C LEU A 876 17.93 -21.91 -25.10
N ALA A 877 17.03 -22.80 -25.47
CA ALA A 877 17.26 -23.76 -26.55
C ALA A 877 17.15 -23.16 -27.96
N LEU A 878 16.53 -21.98 -28.12
CA LEU A 878 16.36 -21.29 -29.40
C LEU A 878 17.68 -20.66 -29.90
N ASP A 879 17.82 -20.52 -31.21
CA ASP A 879 18.85 -19.66 -31.78
C ASP A 879 18.40 -18.20 -31.78
N TRP A 880 18.90 -17.43 -30.85
CA TRP A 880 18.51 -16.03 -30.65
C TRP A 880 18.91 -15.09 -31.81
N LYS A 881 19.76 -15.57 -32.74
CA LYS A 881 20.10 -14.83 -33.96
C LYS A 881 19.02 -14.95 -35.02
N GLN A 882 18.23 -16.01 -34.94
CA GLN A 882 17.21 -16.32 -35.96
C GLN A 882 15.80 -16.03 -35.43
N VAL A 883 15.62 -15.94 -34.10
CA VAL A 883 14.32 -15.76 -33.46
C VAL A 883 14.27 -14.42 -32.74
N ASP A 884 13.62 -13.45 -33.36
CA ASP A 884 13.44 -12.12 -32.80
C ASP A 884 12.63 -12.18 -31.50
N GLY A 885 13.02 -11.36 -30.52
CA GLY A 885 12.32 -11.23 -29.22
C GLY A 885 12.77 -12.24 -28.15
N ALA A 886 13.49 -13.31 -28.49
CA ALA A 886 13.89 -14.34 -27.51
C ALA A 886 14.80 -13.77 -26.40
N ALA A 887 15.74 -12.90 -26.75
CA ALA A 887 16.65 -12.28 -25.79
C ALA A 887 15.92 -11.35 -24.81
N ALA A 888 14.97 -10.51 -25.31
CA ALA A 888 14.16 -9.62 -24.49
C ALA A 888 13.23 -10.39 -23.56
N ALA A 889 12.58 -11.45 -24.08
CA ALA A 889 11.69 -12.30 -23.28
C ALA A 889 12.46 -13.05 -22.17
N ALA A 890 13.64 -13.60 -22.48
CA ALA A 890 14.50 -14.25 -21.49
C ALA A 890 14.98 -13.26 -20.41
N ALA A 891 15.33 -12.04 -20.78
CA ALA A 891 15.73 -10.99 -19.84
C ALA A 891 14.58 -10.60 -18.89
N ASN A 892 13.34 -10.53 -19.40
CA ASN A 892 12.16 -10.24 -18.58
C ASN A 892 11.81 -11.39 -17.62
N LEU A 893 11.87 -12.65 -18.08
CA LEU A 893 11.68 -13.82 -17.23
C LEU A 893 12.73 -13.94 -16.13
N ALA A 894 13.97 -13.56 -16.41
CA ALA A 894 15.10 -13.66 -15.50
C ALA A 894 15.35 -12.36 -14.72
N ARG A 895 14.52 -11.32 -14.89
CA ARG A 895 14.64 -10.05 -14.17
C ARG A 895 14.64 -10.29 -12.67
N LEU A 896 15.58 -9.65 -11.97
CA LEU A 896 15.68 -9.73 -10.52
C LEU A 896 14.64 -8.81 -9.88
N SER A 897 13.77 -9.38 -9.06
CA SER A 897 12.78 -8.63 -8.27
C SER A 897 13.26 -8.32 -6.85
N GLY A 898 14.30 -9.04 -6.38
CA GLY A 898 14.80 -8.99 -5.01
C GLY A 898 14.06 -9.91 -4.03
N ASP A 899 12.93 -10.46 -4.45
CA ASP A 899 12.16 -11.42 -3.65
C ASP A 899 12.54 -12.85 -4.01
N ARG A 900 13.11 -13.59 -3.05
CA ARG A 900 13.58 -14.97 -3.26
C ARG A 900 12.48 -15.95 -3.63
N VAL A 901 11.22 -15.66 -3.30
CA VAL A 901 10.08 -16.50 -3.66
C VAL A 901 9.79 -16.42 -5.16
N ARG A 902 10.07 -15.28 -5.76
CA ARG A 902 9.79 -15.00 -7.17
C ARG A 902 11.01 -15.13 -8.09
N ASP A 903 12.19 -14.82 -7.56
CA ASP A 903 13.42 -14.77 -8.37
C ASP A 903 13.90 -16.15 -8.81
N LEU A 904 14.37 -16.22 -10.05
CA LEU A 904 15.01 -17.41 -10.56
C LEU A 904 16.36 -17.66 -9.88
N PRO A 905 16.81 -18.94 -9.76
CA PRO A 905 18.12 -19.27 -9.19
C PRO A 905 19.27 -18.51 -9.84
N LEU A 906 20.28 -18.18 -9.04
CA LEU A 906 21.43 -17.39 -9.50
C LEU A 906 22.11 -18.03 -10.72
N GLU A 907 22.34 -19.33 -10.69
CA GLU A 907 22.97 -20.09 -11.79
C GLU A 907 22.22 -19.95 -13.11
N VAL A 908 20.89 -19.92 -13.04
CA VAL A 908 20.04 -19.75 -14.22
C VAL A 908 20.13 -18.33 -14.74
N ARG A 909 20.15 -17.35 -13.87
CA ARG A 909 20.30 -15.93 -14.24
C ARG A 909 21.68 -15.68 -14.85
N GLU A 910 22.73 -16.28 -14.32
CA GLU A 910 24.10 -16.23 -14.90
C GLU A 910 24.15 -16.82 -16.32
N ARG A 911 23.45 -17.93 -16.57
CA ARG A 911 23.29 -18.50 -17.93
C ARG A 911 22.64 -17.51 -18.88
N VAL A 912 21.58 -16.81 -18.43
CA VAL A 912 20.91 -15.78 -19.23
C VAL A 912 21.85 -14.60 -19.48
N ILE A 913 22.56 -14.09 -18.47
CA ILE A 913 23.55 -13.01 -18.60
C ILE A 913 24.63 -13.37 -19.63
N ALA A 914 25.22 -14.55 -19.52
CA ALA A 914 26.23 -15.02 -20.47
C ALA A 914 25.70 -15.05 -21.92
N ARG A 915 24.45 -15.50 -22.09
CA ARG A 915 23.81 -15.55 -23.41
C ARG A 915 23.50 -14.15 -23.97
N LEU A 916 23.01 -13.22 -23.13
CA LEU A 916 22.78 -11.82 -23.49
C LEU A 916 24.10 -11.13 -23.89
N GLN A 917 25.18 -11.34 -23.15
CA GLN A 917 26.52 -10.83 -23.49
C GLN A 917 27.03 -11.36 -24.84
N ALA A 918 26.87 -12.66 -25.11
CA ALA A 918 27.25 -13.28 -26.37
C ALA A 918 26.49 -12.73 -27.58
N GLN A 919 25.26 -12.27 -27.39
CA GLN A 919 24.40 -11.61 -28.39
C GLN A 919 24.62 -10.11 -28.48
N ARG A 920 25.47 -9.51 -27.67
CA ARG A 920 25.64 -8.04 -27.53
C ARG A 920 24.31 -7.33 -27.25
N ALA A 921 23.46 -7.92 -26.40
CA ALA A 921 22.19 -7.33 -26.01
C ALA A 921 22.39 -5.98 -25.26
N PRO A 922 21.38 -5.12 -25.20
CA PRO A 922 21.46 -3.85 -24.47
C PRO A 922 21.92 -4.05 -23.01
N ALA A 923 22.80 -3.17 -22.51
CA ALA A 923 23.36 -3.26 -21.17
C ALA A 923 22.25 -3.27 -20.08
N ALA A 924 21.18 -2.51 -20.30
CA ALA A 924 20.02 -2.46 -19.39
C ALA A 924 19.38 -3.85 -19.19
N TRP A 925 19.36 -4.72 -20.21
CA TRP A 925 18.82 -6.09 -20.06
C TRP A 925 19.72 -6.97 -19.21
N ILE A 926 21.02 -6.76 -19.25
CA ILE A 926 21.98 -7.49 -18.43
C ILE A 926 21.90 -7.00 -16.97
N GLU A 927 21.79 -5.68 -16.79
CA GLU A 927 21.63 -5.07 -15.48
C GLU A 927 20.36 -5.55 -14.76
N GLN A 928 19.20 -5.53 -15.40
CA GLN A 928 17.94 -5.98 -14.79
C GLN A 928 17.92 -7.45 -14.37
N VAL A 929 18.77 -8.30 -14.99
CA VAL A 929 18.94 -9.70 -14.58
C VAL A 929 19.93 -9.84 -13.43
N ARG A 930 20.91 -8.94 -13.33
CA ARG A 930 21.97 -8.97 -12.32
C ARG A 930 21.55 -8.29 -11.01
N GLU A 931 20.90 -7.15 -11.13
CA GLU A 931 20.54 -6.26 -10.02
C GLU A 931 19.07 -5.89 -10.08
N VAL A 932 18.50 -5.52 -8.92
CA VAL A 932 17.15 -4.98 -8.90
C VAL A 932 17.21 -3.55 -9.44
N THR A 933 16.57 -3.33 -10.57
CA THR A 933 16.56 -2.05 -11.27
C THR A 933 15.14 -1.56 -11.54
N VAL A 934 14.94 -0.25 -11.49
CA VAL A 934 13.73 0.39 -12.01
C VAL A 934 13.87 0.48 -13.53
N LEU A 935 12.83 0.08 -14.27
CA LEU A 935 12.82 0.20 -15.72
C LEU A 935 12.88 1.68 -16.13
N ASP A 936 13.65 1.97 -17.16
CA ASP A 936 13.58 3.24 -17.87
C ASP A 936 12.40 3.24 -18.86
N GLU A 937 12.11 4.39 -19.49
CA GLU A 937 11.00 4.51 -20.47
C GLU A 937 11.11 3.51 -21.62
N ALA A 938 12.32 3.14 -22.04
CA ALA A 938 12.53 2.17 -23.11
C ALA A 938 12.21 0.76 -22.64
N GLY A 939 12.59 0.41 -21.41
CA GLY A 939 12.26 -0.85 -20.76
C GLY A 939 10.74 -0.98 -20.53
N GLU A 940 10.10 0.05 -19.99
CA GLU A 940 8.64 0.09 -19.80
C GLU A 940 7.89 -0.08 -21.14
N ARG A 941 8.33 0.64 -22.18
CA ARG A 941 7.78 0.49 -23.55
C ARG A 941 7.92 -0.95 -24.08
N GLY A 942 9.07 -1.57 -23.84
CA GLY A 942 9.32 -2.95 -24.25
C GLY A 942 8.38 -3.95 -23.57
N VAL A 943 8.14 -3.79 -22.29
CA VAL A 943 7.27 -4.69 -21.52
C VAL A 943 5.77 -4.39 -21.76
N PHE A 944 5.36 -3.13 -21.80
CA PHE A 944 3.96 -2.74 -22.09
C PHE A 944 3.56 -2.97 -23.56
N GLY A 945 4.54 -2.92 -24.48
CA GLY A 945 4.34 -3.08 -25.92
C GLY A 945 4.02 -1.79 -26.67
N GLU A 946 3.99 -0.63 -26.01
CA GLU A 946 3.91 0.72 -26.57
C GLU A 946 4.29 1.77 -25.49
N SER A 947 4.49 3.05 -25.89
CA SER A 947 4.84 4.11 -24.95
C SER A 947 3.73 4.38 -23.94
N LEU A 948 4.09 4.55 -22.67
CA LEU A 948 3.22 5.08 -21.63
C LEU A 948 3.12 6.63 -21.73
N PRO A 949 2.12 7.25 -21.08
CA PRO A 949 2.07 8.70 -20.97
C PRO A 949 3.32 9.24 -20.25
N PRO A 950 3.95 10.34 -20.74
CA PRO A 950 5.06 10.97 -20.04
C PRO A 950 4.72 11.31 -18.59
N GLY A 951 5.64 11.08 -17.68
CA GLY A 951 5.44 11.31 -16.24
C GLY A 951 4.68 10.22 -15.49
N LEU A 952 4.03 9.28 -16.18
CA LEU A 952 3.43 8.10 -15.57
C LEU A 952 4.51 7.02 -15.45
N ARG A 953 4.81 6.61 -14.23
CA ARG A 953 5.69 5.46 -13.94
C ARG A 953 4.87 4.31 -13.43
N LEU A 954 5.21 3.12 -13.86
CA LEU A 954 4.66 1.88 -13.32
C LEU A 954 5.44 1.54 -12.05
N LEU A 955 4.74 1.43 -10.94
CA LEU A 955 5.29 0.97 -9.67
C LEU A 955 5.24 -0.56 -9.70
N GLY A 956 6.41 -1.15 -9.89
CA GLY A 956 6.56 -2.60 -9.89
C GLY A 956 6.72 -3.17 -8.51
#